data_2761ae40bafa12c7da26b113c78ab108
#
_entry.id   2761ae40bafa12c7da26b113c78ab108
#
_cell.length_a   1.000
_cell.length_b   1.000
_cell.length_c   1.000
_cell.angle_alpha   90.00
_cell.angle_beta   90.00
_cell.angle_gamma   90.00
#
_symmetry.space_group_name_H-M   'P 1'
#
loop_
_entity.id
_entity.type
_entity.pdbx_description
1 polymer ?
#
loop_
_entity_poly.entity_id
_entity_poly.type
_entity_poly.pdbx_seq_one_letter_code
_entity_poly.pdbx_strand_id
1 'polypeptide(L)'
;MKKAKLYFKKAILIVLASICILFFAITAYFLYKKDSGYAGVFATLMGIPLTIFIAIVPVIFKKWQGNGMVEKQLNDVHFVDRDVEYTKLANLIQCHDDRIIYIAGNFGMGKTLFIKMACDRINYSDKKRWKSYTSFYFNNNHTKGITQSISDKFCGQPNASVLDISKKLHNATLQKNIILFIDSISEIDLNECTEFARAFIKCNRNNQIVIAVDSNDDEFHISPGKFQENEVELLAHSYDIEMKPSDIYEISELSNGYPVYARYSVEAYRKGVKIADYNNLDNYIAKLVDSLNDLEKSSLSLIICLGLLLQDEIETKLLLGVDNRISRRIIRKLATYSLINIYKEKIYTDRLISLKCLECLAEYKNASYEKIYNYFKGMLDTNYIALVAALKSDFSYDHRLIKEILHKQYDDGKFYLLIDIGEIEFAGQINPHLREDKECWMFVRYYYLKSLLELGLYDRAREVVDNYDIQFNLLDIKDDISFEYQYLLVDLDHLTNYLKDAIAFSEGLMQKSTNNLQLAKCQYLFAHCLRHVGEELDRAFAIFTTLADNIDYKDDKIRIRSIYSAASIKMFQGNINYPYEKAFEKIEQIMNADEKNVTWMPYVARHKAIYEYKICKNIDNAEQILLDTIKLLEVTPLRIKYDIYFELADIYRLKECTVNNYESSVNYYLEAAQFAKRSHDYNLESNAQLGLALLNLKYGYDVDIDALRDIIIETHKIGLNINWEYPKVCVNLQTDVR
;
A
#
# COMPACT_ATOMS: atom_id res chain seq x y z
N MET A 1 10.31 38.84 -9.77
CA MET A 1 11.65 38.48 -9.27
C MET A 1 12.09 37.03 -9.53
N LYS A 2 11.27 35.97 -9.29
CA LYS A 2 11.68 34.57 -9.51
C LYS A 2 12.01 34.24 -10.98
N LYS A 3 11.22 34.72 -11.96
CA LYS A 3 11.49 34.54 -13.40
C LYS A 3 12.81 35.21 -13.81
N ALA A 4 13.10 36.44 -13.31
CA ALA A 4 14.36 37.11 -13.60
C ALA A 4 15.59 36.37 -13.05
N LYS A 5 15.52 35.80 -11.84
CA LYS A 5 16.58 34.95 -11.28
C LYS A 5 16.81 33.65 -12.08
N LEU A 6 15.76 33.07 -12.63
CA LEU A 6 15.86 31.87 -13.48
C LEU A 6 16.50 32.19 -14.82
N TYR A 7 16.11 33.30 -15.45
CA TYR A 7 16.73 33.78 -16.69
C TYR A 7 18.22 34.14 -16.48
N PHE A 8 18.55 34.78 -15.36
CA PHE A 8 19.92 35.12 -15.04
C PHE A 8 20.82 33.88 -14.86
N LYS A 9 20.31 32.80 -14.23
CA LYS A 9 21.04 31.55 -14.08
C LYS A 9 21.21 30.78 -15.40
N LYS A 10 20.17 30.78 -16.26
CA LYS A 10 20.27 30.21 -17.60
C LYS A 10 21.29 30.98 -18.45
N ALA A 11 21.29 32.31 -18.33
CA ALA A 11 22.26 33.17 -19.01
C ALA A 11 23.71 32.87 -18.56
N ILE A 12 23.97 32.69 -17.26
CA ILE A 12 25.29 32.32 -16.75
C ILE A 12 25.74 30.95 -17.30
N LEU A 13 24.85 29.96 -17.35
CA LEU A 13 25.17 28.63 -17.89
C LEU A 13 25.50 28.69 -19.38
N ILE A 14 24.72 29.45 -20.14
CA ILE A 14 24.94 29.66 -21.57
C ILE A 14 26.29 30.38 -21.79
N VAL A 15 26.58 31.40 -20.99
CA VAL A 15 27.86 32.16 -21.08
C VAL A 15 29.04 31.25 -20.76
N LEU A 16 28.97 30.45 -19.71
CA LEU A 16 30.06 29.51 -19.37
C LEU A 16 30.27 28.45 -20.46
N ALA A 17 29.20 27.87 -21.00
CA ALA A 17 29.27 26.92 -22.09
C ALA A 17 29.86 27.56 -23.34
N SER A 18 29.48 28.80 -23.69
CA SER A 18 30.01 29.54 -24.83
C SER A 18 31.50 29.85 -24.67
N ILE A 19 31.94 30.19 -23.47
CA ILE A 19 33.37 30.40 -23.14
C ILE A 19 34.16 29.09 -23.32
N CYS A 20 33.65 27.95 -22.85
CA CYS A 20 34.32 26.65 -23.03
C CYS A 20 34.43 26.29 -24.54
N ILE A 21 33.38 26.50 -25.31
CA ILE A 21 33.37 26.26 -26.75
C ILE A 21 34.38 27.17 -27.49
N LEU A 22 34.43 28.45 -27.11
CA LEU A 22 35.38 29.40 -27.67
C LEU A 22 36.85 29.00 -27.41
N PHE A 23 37.19 28.65 -26.16
CA PHE A 23 38.55 28.18 -25.83
C PHE A 23 38.88 26.89 -26.57
N PHE A 24 37.91 25.97 -26.70
CA PHE A 24 38.12 24.74 -27.47
C PHE A 24 38.40 25.04 -28.95
N ALA A 25 37.65 25.94 -29.56
CA ALA A 25 37.86 26.34 -30.97
C ALA A 25 39.19 27.02 -31.17
N ILE A 26 39.64 27.89 -30.23
CA ILE A 26 40.94 28.56 -30.27
C ILE A 26 42.06 27.53 -30.12
N THR A 27 41.94 26.60 -29.19
CA THR A 27 42.94 25.53 -28.99
C THR A 27 43.07 24.66 -30.24
N ALA A 28 41.91 24.25 -30.86
CA ALA A 28 41.90 23.48 -32.08
C ALA A 28 42.52 24.26 -33.28
N TYR A 29 42.30 25.58 -33.36
CA TYR A 29 42.90 26.42 -34.40
C TYR A 29 44.43 26.47 -34.26
N PHE A 30 45.02 26.65 -33.05
CA PHE A 30 46.46 26.66 -32.84
C PHE A 30 47.11 25.28 -33.06
N LEU A 31 46.38 24.20 -32.70
CA LEU A 31 46.82 22.83 -33.03
C LEU A 31 46.84 22.61 -34.56
N TYR A 32 45.85 23.09 -35.25
CA TYR A 32 45.81 23.03 -36.74
C TYR A 32 46.99 23.80 -37.36
N LYS A 33 47.35 24.96 -36.80
CA LYS A 33 48.55 25.72 -37.22
C LYS A 33 49.86 25.12 -36.74
N LYS A 34 49.85 23.98 -36.04
CA LYS A 34 51.07 23.34 -35.48
C LYS A 34 51.79 24.19 -34.44
N ASP A 35 51.14 25.15 -33.84
CA ASP A 35 51.67 25.98 -32.77
C ASP A 35 51.31 25.41 -31.39
N SER A 36 52.12 24.46 -30.95
CA SER A 36 51.86 23.71 -29.70
C SER A 36 51.99 24.56 -28.45
N GLY A 37 52.75 25.65 -28.46
CA GLY A 37 52.95 26.54 -27.32
C GLY A 37 51.65 27.29 -26.96
N TYR A 38 51.07 27.96 -27.91
CA TYR A 38 49.79 28.66 -27.69
C TYR A 38 48.61 27.71 -27.47
N ALA A 39 48.57 26.55 -28.17
CA ALA A 39 47.60 25.54 -27.92
C ALA A 39 47.60 25.03 -26.48
N GLY A 40 48.79 24.81 -25.91
CA GLY A 40 48.94 24.40 -24.49
C GLY A 40 48.43 25.44 -23.50
N VAL A 41 48.73 26.73 -23.73
CA VAL A 41 48.29 27.83 -22.87
C VAL A 41 46.75 27.93 -22.90
N PHE A 42 46.11 27.87 -24.07
CA PHE A 42 44.65 27.93 -24.18
C PHE A 42 43.96 26.70 -23.64
N ALA A 43 44.54 25.50 -23.77
CA ALA A 43 44.04 24.26 -23.12
C ALA A 43 44.06 24.36 -21.62
N THR A 44 45.13 24.93 -21.03
CA THR A 44 45.27 25.14 -19.57
C THR A 44 44.24 26.19 -19.10
N LEU A 45 44.05 27.29 -19.82
CA LEU A 45 43.07 28.31 -19.51
C LEU A 45 41.63 27.79 -19.61
N MET A 46 41.36 26.84 -20.53
CA MET A 46 40.07 26.16 -20.64
C MET A 46 39.78 25.28 -19.41
N GLY A 47 40.79 24.73 -18.77
CA GLY A 47 40.64 23.89 -17.57
C GLY A 47 39.88 24.60 -16.43
N ILE A 48 40.08 25.91 -16.26
CA ILE A 48 39.44 26.68 -15.20
C ILE A 48 37.89 26.80 -15.42
N PRO A 49 37.38 27.31 -16.58
CA PRO A 49 35.94 27.36 -16.84
C PRO A 49 35.30 25.99 -16.89
N LEU A 50 36.01 24.98 -17.39
CA LEU A 50 35.50 23.61 -17.47
C LEU A 50 35.37 22.99 -16.07
N THR A 51 36.33 23.20 -15.17
CA THR A 51 36.24 22.74 -13.78
C THR A 51 35.08 23.42 -13.04
N ILE A 52 34.95 24.74 -13.23
CA ILE A 52 33.83 25.51 -12.68
C ILE A 52 32.47 24.99 -13.25
N PHE A 53 32.42 24.71 -14.54
CA PHE A 53 31.22 24.17 -15.19
C PHE A 53 30.85 22.78 -14.66
N ILE A 54 31.84 21.86 -14.56
CA ILE A 54 31.68 20.51 -14.02
C ILE A 54 31.24 20.55 -12.53
N ALA A 55 31.76 21.48 -11.75
CA ALA A 55 31.38 21.64 -10.35
C ALA A 55 29.99 22.27 -10.14
N ILE A 56 29.63 23.27 -10.97
CA ILE A 56 28.41 24.06 -10.80
C ILE A 56 27.20 23.41 -11.47
N VAL A 57 27.38 22.77 -12.64
CA VAL A 57 26.25 22.15 -13.40
C VAL A 57 25.53 21.07 -12.59
N PRO A 58 26.21 20.10 -11.94
CA PRO A 58 25.52 19.10 -11.12
C PRO A 58 24.76 19.72 -9.95
N VAL A 59 25.31 20.78 -9.33
CA VAL A 59 24.65 21.47 -8.20
C VAL A 59 23.39 22.21 -8.67
N ILE A 60 23.46 22.88 -9.82
CA ILE A 60 22.31 23.56 -10.42
C ILE A 60 21.27 22.54 -10.91
N PHE A 61 21.70 21.43 -11.52
CA PHE A 61 20.83 20.36 -12.01
C PHE A 61 20.16 19.61 -10.84
N LYS A 62 20.90 19.24 -9.80
CA LYS A 62 20.32 18.68 -8.55
C LYS A 62 19.31 19.63 -7.92
N LYS A 63 19.62 20.92 -7.86
CA LYS A 63 18.71 21.93 -7.32
C LYS A 63 17.49 22.15 -8.23
N TRP A 64 17.60 21.89 -9.52
CA TRP A 64 16.51 21.99 -10.47
C TRP A 64 15.60 20.74 -10.44
N GLN A 65 16.16 19.56 -10.31
CA GLN A 65 15.41 18.33 -10.09
C GLN A 65 14.73 18.34 -8.72
N GLY A 66 15.40 18.80 -7.66
CA GLY A 66 14.82 18.91 -6.32
C GLY A 66 13.68 19.94 -6.23
N ASN A 67 13.78 21.07 -6.94
CA ASN A 67 12.71 22.07 -6.95
C ASN A 67 11.48 21.61 -7.77
N GLY A 68 11.59 20.58 -8.61
CA GLY A 68 10.47 19.97 -9.31
C GLY A 68 9.70 18.94 -8.48
N MET A 69 10.37 18.36 -7.45
CA MET A 69 9.74 17.39 -6.53
C MET A 69 9.00 18.07 -5.37
N VAL A 70 9.44 19.28 -4.96
CA VAL A 70 8.80 20.04 -3.88
C VAL A 70 7.79 20.99 -4.50
N GLU A 71 6.54 20.58 -4.54
CA GLU A 71 5.42 21.40 -5.03
C GLU A 71 4.77 22.17 -3.91
N LYS A 72 4.24 23.37 -4.24
CA LYS A 72 3.36 24.09 -3.32
C LYS A 72 1.99 23.42 -3.35
N GLN A 73 1.53 22.95 -2.20
CA GLN A 73 0.31 22.12 -2.08
C GLN A 73 -0.96 22.98 -1.96
N LEU A 74 -0.86 24.15 -1.32
CA LEU A 74 -1.96 25.07 -1.19
C LEU A 74 -1.80 26.24 -2.14
N ASN A 75 -2.80 26.46 -2.98
CA ASN A 75 -2.91 27.60 -3.86
C ASN A 75 -4.30 28.20 -3.68
N ASP A 76 -4.35 29.39 -3.09
CA ASP A 76 -5.55 30.20 -2.90
C ASP A 76 -6.72 29.52 -2.15
N VAL A 77 -6.42 28.53 -1.30
CA VAL A 77 -7.41 27.94 -0.39
C VAL A 77 -7.41 28.76 0.89
N HIS A 78 -8.58 29.24 1.30
CA HIS A 78 -8.79 29.87 2.58
C HIS A 78 -8.64 28.83 3.69
N PHE A 79 -7.47 28.79 4.30
CA PHE A 79 -7.17 27.90 5.41
C PHE A 79 -7.23 28.70 6.70
N VAL A 80 -8.03 28.24 7.64
CA VAL A 80 -8.27 28.91 8.90
C VAL A 80 -7.77 28.06 10.04
N ASP A 81 -7.08 28.73 10.91
CA ASP A 81 -6.59 28.41 12.25
C ASP A 81 -6.48 26.92 12.64
N ARG A 82 -5.30 26.39 12.48
CA ARG A 82 -4.82 25.14 13.07
C ARG A 82 -3.43 25.37 13.68
N ASP A 83 -3.21 26.58 14.21
CA ASP A 83 -1.89 26.95 14.72
C ASP A 83 -1.51 26.17 15.98
N VAL A 84 -2.50 25.75 16.78
CA VAL A 84 -2.30 24.89 17.95
C VAL A 84 -1.83 23.50 17.50
N GLU A 85 -2.56 22.88 16.60
CA GLU A 85 -2.21 21.55 16.04
C GLU A 85 -0.90 21.62 15.26
N TYR A 86 -0.66 22.70 14.49
CA TYR A 86 0.60 22.91 13.80
C TYR A 86 1.77 23.07 14.77
N THR A 87 1.58 23.79 15.87
CA THR A 87 2.61 23.95 16.91
C THR A 87 2.92 22.61 17.56
N LYS A 88 1.90 21.80 17.86
CA LYS A 88 2.05 20.45 18.39
C LYS A 88 2.82 19.57 17.41
N LEU A 89 2.42 19.56 16.13
CA LEU A 89 3.12 18.82 15.06
C LEU A 89 4.59 19.25 14.95
N ALA A 90 4.83 20.57 14.94
CA ALA A 90 6.18 21.12 14.82
C ALA A 90 7.08 20.75 16.00
N ASN A 91 6.51 20.67 17.21
CA ASN A 91 7.25 20.24 18.40
C ASN A 91 7.57 18.74 18.32
N LEU A 92 6.61 17.89 17.94
CA LEU A 92 6.84 16.45 17.75
C LEU A 92 7.95 16.18 16.70
N ILE A 93 7.91 16.91 15.56
CA ILE A 93 8.94 16.79 14.53
C ILE A 93 10.33 17.20 15.08
N GLN A 94 10.41 18.24 15.90
CA GLN A 94 11.68 18.78 16.42
C GLN A 94 12.25 17.99 17.60
N CYS A 95 11.40 17.37 18.43
CA CYS A 95 11.83 16.58 19.59
C CYS A 95 12.50 15.25 19.17
N HIS A 96 12.27 14.77 17.96
CA HIS A 96 12.82 13.51 17.41
C HIS A 96 12.49 12.23 18.23
N ASP A 97 11.65 12.30 19.24
CA ASP A 97 11.27 11.15 20.07
C ASP A 97 10.40 10.17 19.25
N ASP A 98 9.40 10.71 18.54
CA ASP A 98 8.55 9.97 17.63
C ASP A 98 8.85 10.37 16.18
N ARG A 99 9.39 9.43 15.40
CA ARG A 99 9.66 9.67 13.99
C ARG A 99 8.50 9.34 13.07
N ILE A 100 7.49 8.62 13.59
CA ILE A 100 6.22 8.36 12.94
C ILE A 100 5.17 9.10 13.73
N ILE A 101 4.54 10.10 13.11
CA ILE A 101 3.54 10.95 13.73
C ILE A 101 2.21 10.68 13.04
N TYR A 102 1.17 10.38 13.80
CA TYR A 102 -0.16 10.13 13.28
C TYR A 102 -1.06 11.34 13.49
N ILE A 103 -1.84 11.67 12.45
CA ILE A 103 -2.91 12.66 12.46
C ILE A 103 -4.21 11.91 12.20
N ALA A 104 -5.06 11.79 13.21
CA ALA A 104 -6.32 11.07 13.12
C ALA A 104 -7.51 12.02 13.22
N GLY A 105 -8.65 11.58 12.77
CA GLY A 105 -9.92 12.30 12.88
C GLY A 105 -10.91 11.85 11.84
N ASN A 106 -12.18 12.13 12.08
CA ASN A 106 -13.26 11.81 11.16
C ASN A 106 -13.06 12.44 9.78
N PHE A 107 -13.73 11.85 8.83
CA PHE A 107 -13.85 12.42 7.48
C PHE A 107 -14.46 13.84 7.54
N GLY A 108 -13.89 14.79 6.77
CA GLY A 108 -14.37 16.19 6.77
C GLY A 108 -13.76 17.11 7.83
N MET A 109 -12.93 16.60 8.75
CA MET A 109 -12.23 17.37 9.79
C MET A 109 -11.06 18.21 9.27
N GLY A 110 -10.76 18.17 7.97
CA GLY A 110 -9.75 18.98 7.34
C GLY A 110 -8.31 18.47 7.44
N LYS A 111 -8.09 17.16 7.73
CA LYS A 111 -6.76 16.54 7.81
C LYS A 111 -5.89 16.80 6.57
N THR A 112 -6.43 16.54 5.38
CA THR A 112 -5.74 16.77 4.10
C THR A 112 -5.28 18.22 3.93
N LEU A 113 -6.14 19.20 4.26
CA LEU A 113 -5.79 20.62 4.19
C LEU A 113 -4.73 20.98 5.24
N PHE A 114 -4.86 20.45 6.45
CA PHE A 114 -3.88 20.64 7.52
C PHE A 114 -2.49 20.14 7.11
N ILE A 115 -2.39 18.91 6.57
CA ILE A 115 -1.13 18.33 6.09
C ILE A 115 -0.53 19.17 4.96
N LYS A 116 -1.35 19.57 3.98
CA LYS A 116 -0.90 20.42 2.86
C LYS A 116 -0.38 21.77 3.37
N MET A 117 -1.07 22.39 4.33
CA MET A 117 -0.62 23.61 4.99
C MET A 117 0.70 23.40 5.74
N ALA A 118 0.81 22.35 6.53
CA ALA A 118 2.03 22.03 7.27
C ALA A 118 3.22 21.83 6.31
N CYS A 119 3.00 21.08 5.22
CA CYS A 119 4.00 20.88 4.17
C CYS A 119 4.45 22.21 3.55
N ASP A 120 3.51 23.11 3.24
CA ASP A 120 3.81 24.42 2.66
C ASP A 120 4.50 25.37 3.66
N ARG A 121 4.12 25.33 4.94
CA ARG A 121 4.80 26.11 5.99
C ARG A 121 6.26 25.67 6.14
N ILE A 122 6.51 24.39 6.17
CA ILE A 122 7.88 23.83 6.26
C ILE A 122 8.71 24.24 5.04
N ASN A 123 8.16 24.15 3.84
CA ASN A 123 8.92 24.38 2.62
C ASN A 123 9.07 25.87 2.26
N TYR A 124 8.08 26.72 2.60
CA TYR A 124 7.98 28.07 2.03
C TYR A 124 7.80 29.18 3.04
N SER A 125 6.91 29.04 4.03
CA SER A 125 6.53 30.16 4.91
C SER A 125 7.45 30.30 6.11
N ASP A 126 7.75 29.20 6.83
CA ASP A 126 8.53 29.22 8.07
C ASP A 126 9.99 28.81 7.85
N LYS A 127 10.61 29.32 6.80
CA LYS A 127 11.99 28.92 6.39
C LYS A 127 13.05 29.08 7.47
N LYS A 128 12.88 30.00 8.42
CA LYS A 128 13.85 30.19 9.51
C LYS A 128 13.81 29.01 10.47
N ARG A 129 12.60 28.57 10.85
CA ARG A 129 12.37 27.42 11.74
C ARG A 129 12.80 26.12 11.08
N TRP A 130 12.49 25.94 9.78
CA TRP A 130 12.66 24.71 9.02
C TRP A 130 13.84 24.72 8.06
N LYS A 131 14.91 25.46 8.39
CA LYS A 131 16.10 25.59 7.50
C LYS A 131 16.74 24.25 7.14
N SER A 132 16.74 23.33 8.08
CA SER A 132 17.36 21.99 7.93
C SER A 132 16.42 20.92 7.38
N TYR A 133 15.14 21.27 7.14
CA TYR A 133 14.11 20.31 6.74
C TYR A 133 13.59 20.59 5.33
N THR A 134 13.07 19.54 4.71
CA THR A 134 12.25 19.64 3.49
C THR A 134 11.15 18.60 3.61
N SER A 135 9.93 18.99 3.29
CA SER A 135 8.78 18.10 3.32
C SER A 135 8.29 17.74 1.92
N PHE A 136 7.77 16.52 1.81
CA PHE A 136 7.13 15.97 0.62
C PHE A 136 5.72 15.54 0.98
N TYR A 137 4.79 15.74 0.07
CA TYR A 137 3.40 15.33 0.23
C TYR A 137 3.07 14.18 -0.72
N PHE A 138 2.45 13.14 -0.18
CA PHE A 138 1.93 12.01 -0.91
C PHE A 138 0.48 11.76 -0.52
N ASN A 139 -0.39 11.62 -1.52
CA ASN A 139 -1.77 11.17 -1.34
C ASN A 139 -1.86 9.72 -1.80
N ASN A 140 -2.34 8.84 -0.94
CA ASN A 140 -2.51 7.43 -1.28
C ASN A 140 -3.68 7.25 -2.25
N ASN A 141 -3.43 6.52 -3.32
CA ASN A 141 -4.43 6.31 -4.37
C ASN A 141 -5.17 4.98 -4.25
N HIS A 142 -4.96 4.21 -3.19
CA HIS A 142 -5.58 2.91 -2.90
C HIS A 142 -5.57 1.87 -4.06
N THR A 143 -5.01 2.22 -5.22
CA THR A 143 -4.97 1.35 -6.41
C THR A 143 -3.78 0.41 -6.45
N LYS A 144 -2.77 0.70 -5.62
CA LYS A 144 -1.51 -0.04 -5.51
C LYS A 144 -1.08 -0.01 -4.06
N GLY A 145 -0.19 -0.92 -3.66
CA GLY A 145 0.46 -0.84 -2.35
C GLY A 145 1.15 0.51 -2.13
N ILE A 146 1.23 0.94 -0.89
CA ILE A 146 1.79 2.26 -0.51
C ILE A 146 3.22 2.44 -0.99
N THR A 147 4.06 1.43 -0.78
CA THR A 147 5.47 1.44 -1.23
C THR A 147 5.57 1.63 -2.74
N GLN A 148 4.76 0.90 -3.51
CA GLN A 148 4.73 0.99 -4.96
C GLN A 148 4.24 2.37 -5.44
N SER A 149 3.21 2.90 -4.82
CA SER A 149 2.62 4.20 -5.16
C SER A 149 3.59 5.35 -4.87
N ILE A 150 4.30 5.30 -3.74
CA ILE A 150 5.35 6.27 -3.38
C ILE A 150 6.54 6.15 -4.33
N SER A 151 6.92 4.91 -4.70
CA SER A 151 7.98 4.63 -5.67
C SER A 151 7.65 5.22 -7.06
N ASP A 152 6.46 4.99 -7.57
CA ASP A 152 5.98 5.57 -8.83
C ASP A 152 6.06 7.09 -8.79
N LYS A 153 5.56 7.72 -7.73
CA LYS A 153 5.52 9.19 -7.62
C LYS A 153 6.91 9.81 -7.56
N PHE A 154 7.80 9.28 -6.73
CA PHE A 154 9.08 9.93 -6.46
C PHE A 154 10.25 9.34 -7.27
N CYS A 155 10.18 8.08 -7.68
CA CYS A 155 11.23 7.43 -8.44
C CYS A 155 10.90 7.29 -9.93
N GLY A 156 9.62 7.29 -10.31
CA GLY A 156 9.17 7.03 -11.68
C GLY A 156 9.40 5.56 -12.09
N GLN A 157 9.52 4.67 -11.11
CA GLN A 157 9.70 3.24 -11.29
C GLN A 157 8.82 2.51 -10.27
N PRO A 158 8.01 1.51 -10.66
CA PRO A 158 7.04 0.89 -9.77
C PRO A 158 7.64 0.03 -8.64
N ASN A 159 8.91 -0.35 -8.72
CA ASN A 159 9.54 -1.31 -7.81
C ASN A 159 10.86 -0.79 -7.20
N ALA A 160 11.01 0.52 -7.01
CA ALA A 160 12.16 1.04 -6.31
C ALA A 160 12.08 0.67 -4.82
N SER A 161 13.21 0.24 -4.24
CA SER A 161 13.28 -0.07 -2.81
C SER A 161 13.07 1.17 -1.95
N VAL A 162 12.62 0.99 -0.70
CA VAL A 162 12.47 2.10 0.28
C VAL A 162 13.80 2.85 0.44
N LEU A 163 14.91 2.14 0.36
CA LEU A 163 16.25 2.73 0.38
C LEU A 163 16.50 3.65 -0.83
N ASP A 164 16.07 3.24 -2.03
CA ASP A 164 16.24 4.05 -3.25
C ASP A 164 15.32 5.28 -3.23
N ILE A 165 14.09 5.12 -2.72
CA ILE A 165 13.17 6.24 -2.47
C ILE A 165 13.84 7.24 -1.52
N SER A 166 14.34 6.78 -0.37
CA SER A 166 15.03 7.62 0.60
C SER A 166 16.24 8.32 -0.02
N LYS A 167 17.12 7.58 -0.71
CA LYS A 167 18.29 8.15 -1.42
C LYS A 167 17.87 9.21 -2.45
N LYS A 168 16.81 8.96 -3.22
CA LYS A 168 16.35 9.90 -4.24
C LYS A 168 15.83 11.20 -3.64
N LEU A 169 15.04 11.11 -2.57
CA LEU A 169 14.54 12.27 -1.84
C LEU A 169 15.70 13.08 -1.21
N HIS A 170 16.68 12.42 -0.57
CA HIS A 170 17.85 13.09 -0.03
C HIS A 170 18.71 13.76 -1.11
N ASN A 171 18.91 13.11 -2.23
CA ASN A 171 19.63 13.69 -3.37
C ASN A 171 18.93 14.93 -3.93
N ALA A 172 17.60 14.92 -3.95
CA ALA A 172 16.79 16.06 -4.41
C ALA A 172 16.85 17.26 -3.44
N THR A 173 17.16 17.05 -2.17
CA THR A 173 17.09 18.07 -1.11
C THR A 173 18.45 18.53 -0.59
N LEU A 174 19.56 18.12 -1.21
CA LEU A 174 20.91 18.44 -0.75
C LEU A 174 21.15 17.96 0.71
N GLN A 175 20.72 16.74 1.02
CA GLN A 175 20.90 16.07 2.31
C GLN A 175 20.24 16.78 3.52
N LYS A 176 19.14 17.50 3.32
CA LYS A 176 18.31 17.98 4.42
C LYS A 176 17.55 16.83 5.09
N ASN A 177 17.09 17.07 6.31
CA ASN A 177 16.14 16.21 6.98
C ASN A 177 14.84 16.12 6.17
N ILE A 178 14.32 14.92 5.98
CA ILE A 178 13.11 14.69 5.16
C ILE A 178 11.93 14.43 6.06
N ILE A 179 10.83 15.12 5.78
CA ILE A 179 9.52 14.83 6.35
C ILE A 179 8.62 14.39 5.20
N LEU A 180 8.17 13.15 5.23
CA LEU A 180 7.22 12.62 4.25
C LEU A 180 5.82 12.63 4.86
N PHE A 181 4.93 13.42 4.30
CA PHE A 181 3.51 13.43 4.63
C PHE A 181 2.78 12.44 3.75
N ILE A 182 2.08 11.49 4.37
CA ILE A 182 1.24 10.48 3.70
C ILE A 182 -0.20 10.74 4.12
N ASP A 183 -1.06 10.96 3.13
CA ASP A 183 -2.46 11.32 3.33
C ASP A 183 -3.40 10.23 2.83
N SER A 184 -4.64 10.23 3.30
CA SER A 184 -5.70 9.32 2.87
C SER A 184 -5.39 7.83 3.14
N ILE A 185 -4.94 7.52 4.36
CA ILE A 185 -4.68 6.14 4.77
C ILE A 185 -5.94 5.57 5.42
N SER A 186 -6.44 4.47 4.84
CA SER A 186 -7.50 3.65 5.43
C SER A 186 -6.96 2.76 6.56
N GLU A 187 -7.84 2.21 7.39
CA GLU A 187 -7.44 1.23 8.42
C GLU A 187 -6.77 0.00 7.81
N ILE A 188 -7.21 -0.43 6.62
CA ILE A 188 -6.62 -1.55 5.88
C ILE A 188 -5.17 -1.24 5.47
N ASP A 189 -4.93 -0.03 4.95
CA ASP A 189 -3.61 0.40 4.48
C ASP A 189 -2.64 0.78 5.61
N LEU A 190 -3.16 0.99 6.83
CA LEU A 190 -2.37 1.52 7.95
C LEU A 190 -1.18 0.63 8.31
N ASN A 191 -1.35 -0.67 8.24
CA ASN A 191 -0.28 -1.63 8.53
C ASN A 191 0.86 -1.53 7.51
N GLU A 192 0.56 -1.56 6.21
CA GLU A 192 1.57 -1.39 5.16
C GLU A 192 2.25 -0.03 5.24
N CYS A 193 1.46 1.04 5.49
CA CYS A 193 1.98 2.38 5.68
C CYS A 193 2.96 2.47 6.85
N THR A 194 2.64 1.82 7.96
CA THR A 194 3.50 1.77 9.15
C THR A 194 4.80 0.99 8.89
N GLU A 195 4.72 -0.11 8.13
CA GLU A 195 5.91 -0.88 7.73
C GLU A 195 6.82 -0.06 6.81
N PHE A 196 6.23 0.57 5.79
CA PHE A 196 6.96 1.50 4.94
C PHE A 196 7.63 2.61 5.77
N ALA A 197 6.90 3.20 6.72
CA ALA A 197 7.40 4.26 7.59
C ALA A 197 8.62 3.80 8.42
N ARG A 198 8.54 2.62 9.04
CA ARG A 198 9.64 2.02 9.80
C ARG A 198 10.86 1.76 8.92
N ALA A 199 10.67 1.19 7.73
CA ALA A 199 11.73 0.95 6.77
C ALA A 199 12.38 2.27 6.30
N PHE A 200 11.57 3.28 5.98
CA PHE A 200 12.04 4.59 5.54
C PHE A 200 12.86 5.32 6.61
N ILE A 201 12.46 5.24 7.87
CA ILE A 201 13.20 5.79 9.01
C ILE A 201 14.53 5.05 9.25
N LYS A 202 14.53 3.71 9.11
CA LYS A 202 15.74 2.89 9.21
C LYS A 202 16.77 3.25 8.11
N CYS A 203 16.33 3.65 6.92
CA CYS A 203 17.25 4.05 5.83
C CYS A 203 18.10 5.28 6.16
N ASN A 204 17.57 6.21 6.94
CA ASN A 204 18.28 7.41 7.34
C ASN A 204 17.70 7.99 8.62
N ARG A 205 18.58 8.24 9.62
CA ARG A 205 18.20 8.84 10.91
C ARG A 205 17.55 10.23 10.82
N ASN A 206 17.67 10.87 9.65
CA ASN A 206 17.10 12.19 9.39
C ASN A 206 15.73 12.12 8.68
N ASN A 207 15.17 10.92 8.52
CA ASN A 207 13.84 10.70 7.96
C ASN A 207 12.78 10.74 9.06
N GLN A 208 11.66 11.38 8.75
CA GLN A 208 10.43 11.39 9.57
C GLN A 208 9.23 11.21 8.67
N ILE A 209 8.15 10.65 9.20
CA ILE A 209 6.90 10.45 8.49
C ILE A 209 5.73 10.99 9.31
N VAL A 210 4.80 11.62 8.62
CA VAL A 210 3.52 12.08 9.17
C VAL A 210 2.42 11.39 8.37
N ILE A 211 1.55 10.65 9.04
CA ILE A 211 0.50 9.82 8.42
C ILE A 211 -0.86 10.38 8.84
N ALA A 212 -1.73 10.70 7.85
CA ALA A 212 -3.13 11.00 8.11
C ALA A 212 -3.99 9.74 7.97
N VAL A 213 -4.73 9.44 9.03
CA VAL A 213 -5.58 8.26 9.15
C VAL A 213 -7.03 8.66 9.36
N ASP A 214 -7.95 7.96 8.70
CA ASP A 214 -9.38 8.08 8.97
C ASP A 214 -9.75 7.15 10.13
N SER A 215 -9.54 7.62 11.35
CA SER A 215 -9.86 6.91 12.59
C SER A 215 -10.30 7.88 13.69
N ASN A 216 -11.14 7.39 14.61
CA ASN A 216 -11.59 8.12 15.80
C ASN A 216 -10.81 7.74 17.07
N ASP A 217 -9.72 7.03 16.95
CA ASP A 217 -8.97 6.55 18.09
C ASP A 217 -8.19 7.69 18.75
N ASP A 218 -8.42 7.89 20.05
CA ASP A 218 -7.78 8.95 20.85
C ASP A 218 -6.30 8.68 21.15
N GLU A 219 -5.79 7.50 20.80
CA GLU A 219 -4.37 7.14 21.00
C GLU A 219 -3.40 7.83 20.03
N PHE A 220 -3.91 8.51 19.01
CA PHE A 220 -3.07 9.17 18.00
C PHE A 220 -2.52 10.53 18.46
N HIS A 221 -1.36 10.91 17.92
CA HIS A 221 -0.60 12.09 18.35
C HIS A 221 -1.33 13.42 18.16
N ILE A 222 -2.07 13.59 17.06
CA ILE A 222 -2.76 14.83 16.72
C ILE A 222 -4.15 14.49 16.18
N SER A 223 -5.17 15.11 16.77
CA SER A 223 -6.53 15.06 16.26
C SER A 223 -7.03 16.48 16.00
N PRO A 224 -7.29 16.88 14.73
CA PRO A 224 -7.88 18.16 14.43
C PRO A 224 -9.28 18.26 15.04
N GLY A 225 -9.48 19.26 15.88
CA GLY A 225 -10.75 19.50 16.56
C GLY A 225 -11.87 19.96 15.63
N LYS A 226 -13.12 19.95 16.13
CA LYS A 226 -14.26 20.59 15.50
C LYS A 226 -14.09 22.11 15.53
N PHE A 227 -14.57 22.81 14.52
CA PHE A 227 -14.62 24.26 14.50
C PHE A 227 -15.60 24.77 15.56
N GLN A 228 -15.17 25.80 16.26
CA GLN A 228 -15.99 26.61 17.17
C GLN A 228 -16.36 27.93 16.49
N GLU A 229 -17.09 28.78 17.16
CA GLU A 229 -17.51 30.09 16.62
C GLU A 229 -16.33 30.97 16.16
N ASN A 230 -15.23 30.98 16.92
CA ASN A 230 -14.03 31.76 16.59
C ASN A 230 -13.38 31.28 15.28
N GLU A 231 -13.33 29.98 15.01
CA GLU A 231 -12.81 29.46 13.74
C GLU A 231 -13.75 29.78 12.57
N VAL A 232 -15.07 29.79 12.79
CA VAL A 232 -16.05 30.21 11.78
C VAL A 232 -15.89 31.71 11.49
N GLU A 233 -15.67 32.56 12.51
CA GLU A 233 -15.38 33.97 12.33
C GLU A 233 -14.10 34.22 11.53
N LEU A 234 -13.01 33.53 11.89
CA LEU A 234 -11.75 33.60 11.16
C LEU A 234 -11.91 33.13 9.71
N LEU A 235 -12.73 32.11 9.48
CA LEU A 235 -13.05 31.64 8.14
C LEU A 235 -13.79 32.73 7.34
N ALA A 236 -14.79 33.39 7.92
CA ALA A 236 -15.50 34.48 7.28
C ALA A 236 -14.55 35.64 6.93
N HIS A 237 -13.67 36.03 7.85
CA HIS A 237 -12.65 37.05 7.59
C HIS A 237 -11.68 36.67 6.48
N SER A 238 -11.36 35.36 6.34
CA SER A 238 -10.50 34.90 5.24
C SER A 238 -11.13 35.08 3.85
N TYR A 239 -12.46 35.18 3.79
CA TYR A 239 -13.24 35.51 2.58
C TYR A 239 -13.57 37.00 2.45
N ASP A 240 -12.97 37.87 3.28
CA ASP A 240 -13.29 39.30 3.36
C ASP A 240 -14.77 39.57 3.69
N ILE A 241 -15.36 38.77 4.57
CA ILE A 241 -16.76 38.86 4.98
C ILE A 241 -16.82 39.27 6.46
N GLU A 242 -17.52 40.34 6.75
CA GLU A 242 -17.95 40.71 8.11
C GLU A 242 -19.32 40.06 8.39
N MET A 243 -19.37 39.15 9.36
CA MET A 243 -20.59 38.46 9.77
C MET A 243 -21.05 38.95 11.14
N LYS A 244 -22.38 38.92 11.37
CA LYS A 244 -22.91 39.18 12.70
C LYS A 244 -22.64 38.00 13.63
N PRO A 245 -22.44 38.24 14.94
CA PRO A 245 -22.25 37.15 15.90
C PRO A 245 -23.37 36.10 15.88
N SER A 246 -24.63 36.53 15.65
CA SER A 246 -25.77 35.62 15.50
C SER A 246 -25.63 34.67 14.32
N ASP A 247 -25.10 35.16 13.19
CA ASP A 247 -24.94 34.36 11.95
C ASP A 247 -23.74 33.40 12.09
N ILE A 248 -22.67 33.83 12.81
CA ILE A 248 -21.52 32.99 13.15
C ILE A 248 -21.95 31.81 14.03
N TYR A 249 -22.69 32.10 15.11
CA TYR A 249 -23.26 31.07 15.99
C TYR A 249 -24.13 30.10 15.22
N GLU A 250 -25.03 30.58 14.37
CA GLU A 250 -25.91 29.76 13.56
C GLU A 250 -25.14 28.84 12.61
N ILE A 251 -24.10 29.33 11.94
CA ILE A 251 -23.24 28.51 11.08
C ILE A 251 -22.47 27.48 11.90
N SER A 252 -21.96 27.84 13.08
CA SER A 252 -21.27 26.87 13.95
C SER A 252 -22.16 25.71 14.33
N GLU A 253 -23.39 25.99 14.77
CA GLU A 253 -24.39 24.97 15.10
C GLU A 253 -24.79 24.11 13.90
N LEU A 254 -25.13 24.73 12.77
CA LEU A 254 -25.56 24.02 11.55
C LEU A 254 -24.46 23.15 10.93
N SER A 255 -23.22 23.58 11.04
CA SER A 255 -22.06 22.80 10.57
C SER A 255 -21.69 21.65 11.51
N ASN A 256 -22.25 21.62 12.73
CA ASN A 256 -21.86 20.71 13.81
C ASN A 256 -20.32 20.68 14.01
N GLY A 257 -19.69 21.82 13.75
CA GLY A 257 -18.24 22.01 13.84
C GLY A 257 -17.40 21.33 12.74
N TYR A 258 -18.02 20.76 11.70
CA TYR A 258 -17.26 20.20 10.57
C TYR A 258 -16.72 21.33 9.67
N PRO A 259 -15.39 21.44 9.51
CA PRO A 259 -14.80 22.53 8.74
C PRO A 259 -15.30 22.64 7.29
N VAL A 260 -15.60 21.53 6.65
CA VAL A 260 -16.13 21.52 5.29
C VAL A 260 -17.52 22.15 5.23
N TYR A 261 -18.40 21.85 6.18
CA TYR A 261 -19.74 22.43 6.24
C TYR A 261 -19.71 23.90 6.63
N ALA A 262 -18.85 24.28 7.59
CA ALA A 262 -18.63 25.68 7.96
C ALA A 262 -18.18 26.51 6.74
N ARG A 263 -17.22 26.00 5.96
CA ARG A 263 -16.76 26.67 4.73
C ARG A 263 -17.90 26.89 3.74
N TYR A 264 -18.69 25.86 3.46
CA TYR A 264 -19.83 25.99 2.56
C TYR A 264 -20.87 26.99 3.04
N SER A 265 -21.12 26.99 4.33
CA SER A 265 -22.07 27.93 4.96
C SER A 265 -21.60 29.37 4.85
N VAL A 266 -20.30 29.62 5.07
CA VAL A 266 -19.69 30.96 4.87
C VAL A 266 -19.71 31.35 3.39
N GLU A 267 -19.42 30.45 2.47
CA GLU A 267 -19.50 30.74 1.03
C GLU A 267 -20.93 31.01 0.55
N ALA A 268 -21.93 30.33 1.10
CA ALA A 268 -23.35 30.60 0.84
C ALA A 268 -23.76 31.95 1.36
N TYR A 269 -23.37 32.28 2.60
CA TYR A 269 -23.60 33.60 3.22
C TYR A 269 -23.00 34.73 2.37
N ARG A 270 -21.77 34.57 1.86
CA ARG A 270 -21.14 35.50 0.93
C ARG A 270 -21.97 35.76 -0.31
N LYS A 271 -22.76 34.79 -0.76
CA LYS A 271 -23.67 34.91 -1.90
C LYS A 271 -25.05 35.50 -1.51
N GLY A 272 -25.20 35.92 -0.28
CA GLY A 272 -26.47 36.48 0.24
C GLY A 272 -27.50 35.42 0.62
N VAL A 273 -27.07 34.18 0.78
CA VAL A 273 -27.95 33.05 1.15
C VAL A 273 -27.76 32.77 2.65
N LYS A 274 -28.86 32.82 3.40
CA LYS A 274 -28.88 32.35 4.78
C LYS A 274 -29.19 30.86 4.78
N ILE A 275 -28.26 30.05 5.22
CA ILE A 275 -28.40 28.57 5.24
C ILE A 275 -29.51 28.15 6.19
N ALA A 276 -29.74 28.88 7.27
CA ALA A 276 -30.86 28.67 8.17
C ALA A 276 -32.22 28.68 7.48
N ASP A 277 -32.38 29.45 6.40
CA ASP A 277 -33.61 29.46 5.60
C ASP A 277 -33.92 28.12 4.93
N TYR A 278 -32.94 27.20 4.92
CA TYR A 278 -33.03 25.85 4.35
C TYR A 278 -33.02 24.74 5.42
N ASN A 279 -33.07 25.06 6.70
CA ASN A 279 -33.00 24.19 7.86
C ASN A 279 -31.66 23.46 8.05
N ASN A 280 -30.90 23.19 7.00
CA ASN A 280 -29.57 22.63 7.03
C ASN A 280 -28.85 22.78 5.68
N LEU A 281 -27.55 22.47 5.65
CA LEU A 281 -26.72 22.56 4.46
C LEU A 281 -27.17 21.59 3.36
N ASP A 282 -27.65 20.40 3.72
CA ASP A 282 -28.08 19.37 2.75
C ASP A 282 -29.26 19.89 1.91
N ASN A 283 -30.26 20.53 2.53
CA ASN A 283 -31.39 21.15 1.83
C ASN A 283 -30.94 22.31 0.92
N TYR A 284 -29.92 23.08 1.34
CA TYR A 284 -29.35 24.10 0.50
C TYR A 284 -28.66 23.53 -0.75
N ILE A 285 -27.84 22.47 -0.58
CA ILE A 285 -27.20 21.77 -1.71
C ILE A 285 -28.26 21.19 -2.65
N ALA A 286 -29.31 20.55 -2.13
CA ALA A 286 -30.40 20.02 -2.93
C ALA A 286 -31.06 21.11 -3.81
N LYS A 287 -31.40 22.26 -3.24
CA LYS A 287 -31.98 23.37 -4.01
C LYS A 287 -31.01 23.99 -5.01
N LEU A 288 -29.69 24.03 -4.72
CA LEU A 288 -28.71 24.44 -5.71
C LEU A 288 -28.67 23.49 -6.90
N VAL A 289 -28.66 22.18 -6.64
CA VAL A 289 -28.68 21.13 -7.68
C VAL A 289 -29.98 21.22 -8.48
N ASP A 290 -31.13 21.42 -7.84
CA ASP A 290 -32.43 21.58 -8.52
C ASP A 290 -32.47 22.79 -9.46
N SER A 291 -31.76 23.85 -9.13
CA SER A 291 -31.66 25.07 -9.97
C SER A 291 -30.83 24.90 -11.25
N LEU A 292 -30.09 23.79 -11.37
CA LEU A 292 -29.29 23.47 -12.56
C LEU A 292 -30.20 22.93 -13.69
N ASN A 293 -29.87 23.26 -14.92
CA ASN A 293 -30.53 22.60 -16.08
C ASN A 293 -29.99 21.18 -16.29
N ASP A 294 -30.66 20.38 -17.12
CA ASP A 294 -30.33 18.96 -17.33
C ASP A 294 -28.90 18.71 -17.78
N LEU A 295 -28.35 19.59 -18.65
CA LEU A 295 -26.97 19.46 -19.10
C LEU A 295 -25.98 19.74 -17.95
N GLU A 296 -26.28 20.71 -17.10
CA GLU A 296 -25.48 21.06 -15.93
C GLU A 296 -25.55 19.96 -14.87
N LYS A 297 -26.74 19.40 -14.62
CA LYS A 297 -26.96 18.25 -13.73
C LYS A 297 -26.20 17.01 -14.22
N SER A 298 -26.32 16.67 -15.52
CA SER A 298 -25.58 15.56 -16.14
C SER A 298 -24.07 15.78 -16.06
N SER A 299 -23.61 17.03 -16.28
CA SER A 299 -22.18 17.35 -16.17
C SER A 299 -21.66 17.26 -14.74
N LEU A 300 -22.41 17.74 -13.77
CA LEU A 300 -22.08 17.64 -12.35
C LEU A 300 -22.00 16.17 -11.90
N SER A 301 -23.03 15.38 -12.26
CA SER A 301 -23.04 13.94 -11.98
C SER A 301 -21.80 13.24 -12.56
N LEU A 302 -21.43 13.54 -13.81
CA LEU A 302 -20.25 12.95 -14.43
C LEU A 302 -18.95 13.36 -13.74
N ILE A 303 -18.81 14.66 -13.39
CA ILE A 303 -17.64 15.17 -12.67
C ILE A 303 -17.51 14.45 -11.32
N ILE A 304 -18.60 14.33 -10.57
CA ILE A 304 -18.59 13.70 -9.25
C ILE A 304 -18.29 12.20 -9.38
N CYS A 305 -18.95 11.47 -10.27
CA CYS A 305 -18.69 10.04 -10.48
C CYS A 305 -17.24 9.81 -10.88
N LEU A 306 -16.67 10.63 -11.75
CA LEU A 306 -15.28 10.55 -12.16
C LEU A 306 -14.33 10.94 -11.03
N GLY A 307 -14.66 11.98 -10.23
CA GLY A 307 -13.89 12.38 -9.06
C GLY A 307 -13.81 11.27 -8.02
N LEU A 308 -14.92 10.60 -7.71
CA LEU A 308 -14.93 9.46 -6.78
C LEU A 308 -14.11 8.26 -7.27
N LEU A 309 -13.92 8.10 -8.57
CA LEU A 309 -13.09 7.05 -9.17
C LEU A 309 -11.61 7.45 -9.26
N LEU A 310 -11.31 8.76 -9.36
CA LEU A 310 -9.97 9.33 -9.52
C LEU A 310 -9.48 10.04 -8.25
N GLN A 311 -10.22 9.91 -7.14
CA GLN A 311 -9.88 10.47 -5.83
C GLN A 311 -9.81 12.00 -5.82
N ASP A 312 -10.93 12.57 -6.20
CA ASP A 312 -11.23 13.99 -6.09
C ASP A 312 -10.39 14.92 -6.98
N GLU A 313 -9.54 14.40 -7.87
CA GLU A 313 -8.74 15.19 -8.81
C GLU A 313 -8.96 14.75 -10.26
N ILE A 314 -9.49 15.64 -11.11
CA ILE A 314 -9.80 15.35 -12.51
C ILE A 314 -9.08 16.36 -13.41
N GLU A 315 -8.33 15.89 -14.39
CA GLU A 315 -7.82 16.76 -15.44
C GLU A 315 -8.96 17.24 -16.36
N THR A 316 -9.03 18.54 -16.62
CA THR A 316 -10.06 19.11 -17.50
C THR A 316 -10.07 18.46 -18.89
N LYS A 317 -8.89 18.10 -19.43
CA LYS A 317 -8.79 17.42 -20.73
C LYS A 317 -9.44 16.04 -20.70
N LEU A 318 -9.24 15.29 -19.61
CA LEU A 318 -9.84 13.98 -19.43
C LEU A 318 -11.36 14.08 -19.40
N LEU A 319 -11.91 15.00 -18.60
CA LEU A 319 -13.35 15.23 -18.52
C LEU A 319 -13.98 15.56 -19.88
N LEU A 320 -13.33 16.45 -20.66
CA LEU A 320 -13.78 16.81 -22.01
C LEU A 320 -13.64 15.65 -23.00
N GLY A 321 -12.74 14.71 -22.76
CA GLY A 321 -12.61 13.48 -23.52
C GLY A 321 -13.72 12.48 -23.23
N VAL A 322 -14.17 12.39 -21.98
CA VAL A 322 -15.26 11.50 -21.57
C VAL A 322 -16.62 11.99 -22.10
N ASP A 323 -16.89 13.31 -22.05
CA ASP A 323 -18.10 13.90 -22.63
C ASP A 323 -17.79 15.28 -23.26
N ASN A 324 -17.78 15.32 -24.59
CA ASN A 324 -17.48 16.54 -25.37
C ASN A 324 -18.57 17.62 -25.30
N ARG A 325 -19.74 17.32 -24.75
CA ARG A 325 -20.83 18.30 -24.54
C ARG A 325 -20.56 19.21 -23.34
N ILE A 326 -19.66 18.80 -22.44
CA ILE A 326 -19.24 19.62 -21.32
C ILE A 326 -18.38 20.77 -21.83
N SER A 327 -18.72 21.98 -21.45
CA SER A 327 -17.95 23.16 -21.81
C SER A 327 -17.25 23.77 -20.60
N ARG A 328 -16.15 24.49 -20.84
CA ARG A 328 -15.48 25.28 -19.77
C ARG A 328 -16.41 26.26 -19.08
N ARG A 329 -17.49 26.71 -19.77
CA ARG A 329 -18.51 27.59 -19.19
C ARG A 329 -19.34 26.87 -18.11
N ILE A 330 -19.74 25.62 -18.36
CA ILE A 330 -20.45 24.78 -17.39
C ILE A 330 -19.56 24.53 -16.18
N ILE A 331 -18.31 24.12 -16.40
CA ILE A 331 -17.36 23.86 -15.33
C ILE A 331 -17.18 25.10 -14.43
N ARG A 332 -17.02 26.27 -15.03
CA ARG A 332 -16.91 27.55 -14.29
C ARG A 332 -18.19 27.88 -13.52
N LYS A 333 -19.37 27.63 -14.10
CA LYS A 333 -20.65 27.85 -13.43
C LYS A 333 -20.79 26.95 -12.19
N LEU A 334 -20.48 25.67 -12.31
CA LEU A 334 -20.50 24.73 -11.17
C LEU A 334 -19.51 25.13 -10.08
N ALA A 335 -18.34 25.64 -10.45
CA ALA A 335 -17.37 26.19 -9.50
C ALA A 335 -17.87 27.47 -8.83
N THR A 336 -18.61 28.34 -9.55
CA THR A 336 -19.23 29.52 -8.96
C THR A 336 -20.25 29.15 -7.88
N TYR A 337 -20.91 28.00 -8.00
CA TYR A 337 -21.80 27.45 -6.97
C TYR A 337 -21.05 26.68 -5.87
N SER A 338 -19.72 26.62 -5.93
CA SER A 338 -18.87 25.87 -5.00
C SER A 338 -19.15 24.36 -4.96
N LEU A 339 -19.85 23.83 -5.96
CA LEU A 339 -20.11 22.38 -6.09
C LEU A 339 -18.86 21.61 -6.52
N ILE A 340 -17.92 22.31 -7.15
CA ILE A 340 -16.59 21.81 -7.52
C ILE A 340 -15.57 22.95 -7.33
N ASN A 341 -14.29 22.62 -7.24
CA ASN A 341 -13.20 23.58 -7.20
C ASN A 341 -12.34 23.46 -8.46
N ILE A 342 -11.82 24.56 -8.96
CA ILE A 342 -10.94 24.57 -10.13
C ILE A 342 -9.61 25.20 -9.73
N TYR A 343 -8.53 24.47 -9.99
CA TYR A 343 -7.19 25.01 -9.86
C TYR A 343 -6.35 24.66 -11.08
N LYS A 344 -5.83 25.67 -11.77
CA LYS A 344 -5.15 25.50 -13.08
C LYS A 344 -6.07 24.78 -14.09
N GLU A 345 -5.66 23.62 -14.58
CA GLU A 345 -6.42 22.77 -15.51
C GLU A 345 -7.02 21.53 -14.83
N LYS A 346 -7.09 21.52 -13.49
CA LYS A 346 -7.61 20.43 -12.68
C LYS A 346 -8.89 20.85 -11.97
N ILE A 347 -9.80 19.91 -11.88
CA ILE A 347 -11.08 20.01 -11.18
C ILE A 347 -10.96 19.15 -9.93
N TYR A 348 -11.36 19.71 -8.81
CA TYR A 348 -11.37 19.03 -7.51
C TYR A 348 -12.79 18.93 -7.01
N THR A 349 -13.16 17.77 -6.50
CA THR A 349 -14.44 17.52 -5.84
C THR A 349 -14.19 17.37 -4.32
N ASP A 350 -15.17 17.70 -3.53
CA ASP A 350 -15.19 17.40 -2.10
C ASP A 350 -16.08 16.18 -1.89
N ARG A 351 -15.56 15.13 -1.25
CA ARG A 351 -16.26 13.86 -1.15
C ARG A 351 -17.61 13.94 -0.43
N LEU A 352 -17.70 14.73 0.67
CA LEU A 352 -18.97 14.89 1.39
C LEU A 352 -20.03 15.59 0.51
N ILE A 353 -19.63 16.68 -0.13
CA ILE A 353 -20.51 17.44 -1.02
C ILE A 353 -20.87 16.59 -2.24
N SER A 354 -19.92 15.85 -2.79
CA SER A 354 -20.14 14.94 -3.90
C SER A 354 -21.18 13.88 -3.59
N LEU A 355 -21.12 13.25 -2.43
CA LEU A 355 -22.09 12.25 -2.01
C LEU A 355 -23.51 12.85 -1.90
N LYS A 356 -23.62 14.05 -1.29
CA LYS A 356 -24.90 14.74 -1.18
C LYS A 356 -25.48 15.18 -2.53
N CYS A 357 -24.63 15.69 -3.41
CA CYS A 357 -25.03 15.99 -4.80
C CYS A 357 -25.50 14.74 -5.54
N LEU A 358 -24.85 13.57 -5.37
CA LEU A 358 -25.24 12.33 -6.04
C LEU A 358 -26.60 11.80 -5.54
N GLU A 359 -26.96 12.00 -4.28
CA GLU A 359 -28.29 11.70 -3.79
C GLU A 359 -29.35 12.47 -4.59
N CYS A 360 -29.10 13.75 -4.88
CA CYS A 360 -29.99 14.61 -5.69
C CYS A 360 -29.93 14.30 -7.20
N LEU A 361 -28.85 13.68 -7.68
CA LEU A 361 -28.57 13.39 -9.09
C LEU A 361 -28.72 11.90 -9.43
N ALA A 362 -29.47 11.14 -8.66
CA ALA A 362 -29.59 9.68 -8.80
C ALA A 362 -29.99 9.26 -10.24
N GLU A 363 -30.86 10.02 -10.91
CA GLU A 363 -31.30 9.76 -12.28
C GLU A 363 -30.17 9.93 -13.34
N TYR A 364 -29.16 10.75 -13.06
CA TYR A 364 -28.01 10.98 -13.96
C TYR A 364 -26.84 10.04 -13.69
N LYS A 365 -26.83 9.36 -12.55
CA LYS A 365 -25.70 8.55 -12.07
C LYS A 365 -25.35 7.42 -13.03
N ASN A 366 -26.34 6.63 -13.45
CA ASN A 366 -26.12 5.49 -14.36
C ASN A 366 -25.55 5.92 -15.70
N ALA A 367 -26.13 6.96 -16.31
CA ALA A 367 -25.64 7.53 -17.57
C ALA A 367 -24.21 8.08 -17.45
N SER A 368 -23.83 8.60 -16.28
CA SER A 368 -22.47 9.06 -16.00
C SER A 368 -21.48 7.89 -15.95
N TYR A 369 -21.80 6.83 -15.22
CA TYR A 369 -20.95 5.63 -15.16
C TYR A 369 -20.84 4.93 -16.53
N GLU A 370 -21.92 4.88 -17.31
CA GLU A 370 -21.90 4.33 -18.67
C GLU A 370 -20.91 5.09 -19.58
N LYS A 371 -20.88 6.42 -19.52
CA LYS A 371 -19.92 7.23 -20.27
C LYS A 371 -18.48 6.96 -19.83
N ILE A 372 -18.24 6.88 -18.52
CA ILE A 372 -16.94 6.56 -17.96
C ILE A 372 -16.50 5.15 -18.42
N TYR A 373 -17.36 4.15 -18.31
CA TYR A 373 -17.11 2.80 -18.79
C TYR A 373 -16.70 2.80 -20.27
N ASN A 374 -17.52 3.42 -21.13
CA ASN A 374 -17.28 3.45 -22.55
C ASN A 374 -15.97 4.16 -22.94
N TYR A 375 -15.54 5.15 -22.16
CA TYR A 375 -14.27 5.85 -22.39
C TYR A 375 -13.06 5.00 -21.98
N PHE A 376 -13.10 4.36 -20.82
CA PHE A 376 -11.94 3.67 -20.24
C PHE A 376 -11.81 2.19 -20.63
N LYS A 377 -12.87 1.53 -21.11
CA LYS A 377 -12.88 0.07 -21.37
C LYS A 377 -11.79 -0.40 -22.35
N GLY A 378 -11.33 0.47 -23.26
CA GLY A 378 -10.27 0.17 -24.23
C GLY A 378 -8.86 0.62 -23.81
N MET A 379 -8.68 1.20 -22.63
CA MET A 379 -7.42 1.73 -22.16
C MET A 379 -6.70 0.73 -21.25
N LEU A 380 -5.56 0.16 -21.69
CA LEU A 380 -4.85 -0.90 -20.99
C LEU A 380 -4.45 -0.58 -19.54
N ASP A 381 -4.03 0.66 -19.26
CA ASP A 381 -3.50 1.04 -17.95
C ASP A 381 -4.57 1.52 -16.97
N THR A 382 -5.73 1.94 -17.47
CA THR A 382 -6.81 2.56 -16.68
C THR A 382 -8.15 1.85 -16.84
N ASN A 383 -8.18 0.65 -17.42
CA ASN A 383 -9.41 -0.13 -17.63
C ASN A 383 -10.10 -0.55 -16.31
N TYR A 384 -9.38 -0.54 -15.17
CA TYR A 384 -9.98 -0.74 -13.86
C TYR A 384 -11.04 0.33 -13.52
N ILE A 385 -10.91 1.56 -14.05
CA ILE A 385 -11.91 2.62 -13.88
C ILE A 385 -13.22 2.20 -14.58
N ALA A 386 -13.11 1.59 -15.76
CA ALA A 386 -14.28 1.02 -16.44
C ALA A 386 -14.92 -0.10 -15.61
N LEU A 387 -14.12 -0.99 -15.03
CA LEU A 387 -14.60 -2.06 -14.16
C LEU A 387 -15.40 -1.49 -12.97
N VAL A 388 -14.83 -0.53 -12.22
CA VAL A 388 -15.52 0.05 -11.07
C VAL A 388 -16.78 0.82 -11.50
N ALA A 389 -16.74 1.51 -12.65
CA ALA A 389 -17.92 2.19 -13.20
C ALA A 389 -19.04 1.19 -13.55
N ALA A 390 -18.71 0.05 -14.15
CA ALA A 390 -19.67 -1.01 -14.46
C ALA A 390 -20.30 -1.59 -13.19
N LEU A 391 -19.52 -1.83 -12.16
CA LEU A 391 -19.98 -2.39 -10.89
C LEU A 391 -20.90 -1.45 -10.10
N LYS A 392 -20.68 -0.12 -10.21
CA LYS A 392 -21.46 0.91 -9.49
C LYS A 392 -22.71 1.39 -10.23
N SER A 393 -23.04 0.80 -11.36
CA SER A 393 -24.10 1.25 -12.25
C SER A 393 -25.15 0.17 -12.48
N ASP A 394 -26.17 0.51 -13.27
CA ASP A 394 -27.31 -0.34 -13.59
C ASP A 394 -27.48 -0.50 -15.12
N PHE A 395 -26.37 -0.49 -15.88
CA PHE A 395 -26.39 -0.74 -17.32
C PHE A 395 -25.75 -2.09 -17.66
N SER A 396 -26.12 -2.63 -18.83
CA SER A 396 -25.54 -3.87 -19.34
C SER A 396 -24.11 -3.62 -19.87
N TYR A 397 -23.18 -4.49 -19.56
CA TYR A 397 -21.78 -4.41 -19.95
C TYR A 397 -21.25 -5.76 -20.45
N ASP A 398 -20.04 -5.75 -21.02
CA ASP A 398 -19.39 -6.98 -21.50
C ASP A 398 -18.76 -7.76 -20.33
N HIS A 399 -19.37 -8.89 -19.97
CA HIS A 399 -18.92 -9.75 -18.88
C HIS A 399 -17.53 -10.36 -19.12
N ARG A 400 -17.15 -10.61 -20.39
CA ARG A 400 -15.82 -11.13 -20.72
C ARG A 400 -14.75 -10.11 -20.40
N LEU A 401 -15.00 -8.84 -20.76
CA LEU A 401 -14.09 -7.75 -20.45
C LEU A 401 -13.90 -7.58 -18.94
N ILE A 402 -14.96 -7.71 -18.14
CA ILE A 402 -14.86 -7.63 -16.67
C ILE A 402 -13.93 -8.74 -16.13
N LYS A 403 -14.11 -9.98 -16.58
CA LYS A 403 -13.24 -11.10 -16.17
C LYS A 403 -11.77 -10.88 -16.57
N GLU A 404 -11.53 -10.42 -17.80
CA GLU A 404 -10.18 -10.10 -18.28
C GLU A 404 -9.51 -8.98 -17.45
N ILE A 405 -10.27 -7.93 -17.09
CA ILE A 405 -9.76 -6.86 -16.25
C ILE A 405 -9.42 -7.36 -14.85
N LEU A 406 -10.31 -8.12 -14.20
CA LEU A 406 -10.06 -8.70 -12.87
C LEU A 406 -8.79 -9.55 -12.87
N HIS A 407 -8.66 -10.44 -13.85
CA HIS A 407 -7.48 -11.30 -14.00
C HIS A 407 -6.20 -10.47 -14.15
N LYS A 408 -6.23 -9.48 -15.05
CA LYS A 408 -5.09 -8.60 -15.27
C LYS A 408 -4.70 -7.80 -14.03
N GLN A 409 -5.69 -7.22 -13.31
CA GLN A 409 -5.38 -6.46 -12.09
C GLN A 409 -4.75 -7.35 -11.01
N TYR A 410 -5.19 -8.60 -10.92
CA TYR A 410 -4.57 -9.57 -10.02
C TYR A 410 -3.13 -9.91 -10.42
N ASP A 411 -2.89 -10.18 -11.71
CA ASP A 411 -1.55 -10.47 -12.23
C ASP A 411 -0.58 -9.28 -12.10
N ASP A 412 -1.12 -8.06 -12.18
CA ASP A 412 -0.38 -6.82 -11.93
C ASP A 412 -0.13 -6.54 -10.43
N GLY A 413 -0.58 -7.43 -9.50
CA GLY A 413 -0.41 -7.31 -8.06
C GLY A 413 -1.23 -6.20 -7.39
N LYS A 414 -2.33 -5.76 -8.03
CA LYS A 414 -3.18 -4.66 -7.52
C LYS A 414 -4.25 -5.18 -6.54
N PHE A 415 -3.81 -5.87 -5.50
CA PHE A 415 -4.70 -6.55 -4.56
C PHE A 415 -5.64 -5.60 -3.81
N TYR A 416 -5.17 -4.41 -3.41
CA TYR A 416 -6.02 -3.42 -2.73
C TYR A 416 -7.17 -2.95 -3.61
N LEU A 417 -6.93 -2.73 -4.91
CA LEU A 417 -7.99 -2.39 -5.86
C LEU A 417 -9.05 -3.50 -5.95
N LEU A 418 -8.62 -4.76 -5.96
CA LEU A 418 -9.54 -5.90 -6.01
C LEU A 418 -10.32 -6.05 -4.71
N ILE A 419 -9.73 -5.69 -3.57
CA ILE A 419 -10.42 -5.61 -2.28
C ILE A 419 -11.48 -4.51 -2.33
N ASP A 420 -11.16 -3.29 -2.76
CA ASP A 420 -12.13 -2.20 -2.89
C ASP A 420 -13.32 -2.58 -3.78
N ILE A 421 -13.05 -3.30 -4.88
CA ILE A 421 -14.09 -3.84 -5.76
C ILE A 421 -14.96 -4.86 -5.03
N GLY A 422 -14.35 -5.77 -4.28
CA GLY A 422 -15.05 -6.77 -3.48
C GLY A 422 -15.89 -6.14 -2.36
N GLU A 423 -15.40 -5.09 -1.71
CA GLU A 423 -16.15 -4.35 -0.68
C GLU A 423 -17.42 -3.68 -1.25
N ILE A 424 -17.39 -3.19 -2.49
CA ILE A 424 -18.59 -2.69 -3.17
C ILE A 424 -19.62 -3.80 -3.33
N GLU A 425 -19.20 -5.01 -3.67
CA GLU A 425 -20.07 -6.19 -3.77
C GLU A 425 -20.60 -6.59 -2.39
N PHE A 426 -19.72 -6.70 -1.41
CA PHE A 426 -20.04 -7.11 -0.05
C PHE A 426 -21.07 -6.16 0.61
N ALA A 427 -20.93 -4.84 0.41
CA ALA A 427 -21.89 -3.84 0.88
C ALA A 427 -23.25 -3.87 0.15
N GLY A 428 -23.43 -4.77 -0.80
CA GLY A 428 -24.67 -4.88 -1.59
C GLY A 428 -24.88 -3.74 -2.59
N GLN A 429 -23.87 -2.93 -2.85
CA GLN A 429 -23.90 -1.78 -3.76
C GLN A 429 -23.51 -2.14 -5.20
N ILE A 430 -23.65 -3.41 -5.55
CA ILE A 430 -23.24 -3.91 -6.86
C ILE A 430 -24.38 -3.81 -7.88
N ASN A 431 -23.98 -3.65 -9.14
CA ASN A 431 -24.89 -3.67 -10.29
C ASN A 431 -25.79 -4.92 -10.29
N PRO A 432 -27.13 -4.76 -10.35
CA PRO A 432 -28.06 -5.89 -10.39
C PRO A 432 -27.79 -6.89 -11.52
N HIS A 433 -27.38 -6.43 -12.70
CA HIS A 433 -27.07 -7.30 -13.85
C HIS A 433 -25.84 -8.20 -13.59
N LEU A 434 -24.91 -7.80 -12.73
CA LEU A 434 -23.83 -8.67 -12.32
C LEU A 434 -24.32 -9.87 -11.51
N ARG A 435 -25.36 -9.66 -10.67
CA ARG A 435 -25.95 -10.73 -9.86
C ARG A 435 -26.71 -11.76 -10.73
N GLU A 436 -27.21 -11.35 -11.89
CA GLU A 436 -27.85 -12.23 -12.86
C GLU A 436 -26.81 -13.13 -13.56
N ASP A 437 -25.59 -12.62 -13.81
CA ASP A 437 -24.46 -13.43 -14.30
C ASP A 437 -23.69 -14.04 -13.13
N LYS A 438 -24.13 -15.22 -12.71
CA LYS A 438 -23.51 -15.97 -11.59
C LYS A 438 -22.02 -16.20 -11.78
N GLU A 439 -21.56 -16.44 -13.00
CA GLU A 439 -20.16 -16.69 -13.30
C GLU A 439 -19.31 -15.43 -13.09
N CYS A 440 -19.73 -14.29 -13.64
CA CYS A 440 -19.01 -13.01 -13.47
C CYS A 440 -19.00 -12.59 -11.99
N TRP A 441 -20.11 -12.76 -11.29
CA TRP A 441 -20.21 -12.51 -9.86
C TRP A 441 -19.25 -13.38 -9.04
N MET A 442 -19.13 -14.68 -9.39
CA MET A 442 -18.13 -15.57 -8.77
C MET A 442 -16.70 -15.11 -9.03
N PHE A 443 -16.38 -14.55 -10.21
CA PHE A 443 -15.06 -13.99 -10.47
C PHE A 443 -14.73 -12.81 -9.55
N VAL A 444 -15.68 -11.90 -9.30
CA VAL A 444 -15.47 -10.79 -8.35
C VAL A 444 -15.18 -11.32 -6.95
N ARG A 445 -15.97 -12.25 -6.44
CA ARG A 445 -15.78 -12.89 -5.12
C ARG A 445 -14.48 -13.65 -5.02
N TYR A 446 -14.13 -14.40 -6.06
CA TYR A 446 -12.89 -15.14 -6.14
C TYR A 446 -11.67 -14.23 -6.01
N TYR A 447 -11.60 -13.17 -6.81
CA TYR A 447 -10.46 -12.25 -6.75
C TYR A 447 -10.44 -11.40 -5.49
N TYR A 448 -11.60 -11.09 -4.92
CA TYR A 448 -11.69 -10.44 -3.62
C TYR A 448 -11.07 -11.32 -2.52
N LEU A 449 -11.59 -12.54 -2.35
CA LEU A 449 -11.07 -13.49 -1.35
C LEU A 449 -9.59 -13.78 -1.57
N LYS A 450 -9.19 -14.04 -2.81
CA LYS A 450 -7.80 -14.33 -3.17
C LYS A 450 -6.87 -13.16 -2.82
N SER A 451 -7.31 -11.93 -3.05
CA SER A 451 -6.53 -10.73 -2.70
C SER A 451 -6.40 -10.53 -1.19
N LEU A 452 -7.45 -10.83 -0.41
CA LEU A 452 -7.38 -10.84 1.05
C LEU A 452 -6.35 -11.87 1.55
N LEU A 453 -6.33 -13.07 0.97
CA LEU A 453 -5.37 -14.12 1.34
C LEU A 453 -3.94 -13.73 0.97
N GLU A 454 -3.70 -13.13 -0.20
CA GLU A 454 -2.36 -12.66 -0.62
C GLU A 454 -1.81 -11.57 0.31
N LEU A 455 -2.67 -10.70 0.85
CA LEU A 455 -2.28 -9.68 1.82
C LEU A 455 -2.25 -10.17 3.28
N GLY A 456 -2.65 -11.43 3.54
CA GLY A 456 -2.70 -11.98 4.90
C GLY A 456 -3.85 -11.44 5.75
N LEU A 457 -4.91 -10.91 5.15
CA LEU A 457 -6.10 -10.37 5.85
C LEU A 457 -7.11 -11.49 6.14
N TYR A 458 -6.67 -12.52 6.86
CA TYR A 458 -7.43 -13.77 7.02
C TYR A 458 -8.73 -13.60 7.81
N ASP A 459 -8.77 -12.73 8.82
CA ASP A 459 -9.99 -12.44 9.57
C ASP A 459 -11.06 -11.82 8.68
N ARG A 460 -10.66 -10.83 7.86
CA ARG A 460 -11.59 -10.23 6.91
C ARG A 460 -12.05 -11.24 5.87
N ALA A 461 -11.14 -12.12 5.41
CA ALA A 461 -11.50 -13.20 4.50
C ALA A 461 -12.53 -14.15 5.13
N ARG A 462 -12.36 -14.49 6.41
CA ARG A 462 -13.31 -15.34 7.16
C ARG A 462 -14.67 -14.65 7.31
N GLU A 463 -14.69 -13.41 7.75
CA GLU A 463 -15.91 -12.60 7.86
C GLU A 463 -16.68 -12.54 6.53
N VAL A 464 -15.97 -12.33 5.43
CA VAL A 464 -16.56 -12.29 4.08
C VAL A 464 -17.17 -13.63 3.71
N VAL A 465 -16.46 -14.74 3.94
CA VAL A 465 -16.94 -16.10 3.64
C VAL A 465 -18.19 -16.42 4.47
N ASP A 466 -18.15 -16.20 5.78
CA ASP A 466 -19.25 -16.49 6.69
C ASP A 466 -20.54 -15.74 6.31
N ASN A 467 -20.39 -14.50 5.81
CA ASN A 467 -21.54 -13.72 5.33
C ASN A 467 -22.02 -14.14 3.93
N TYR A 468 -21.11 -14.62 3.05
CA TYR A 468 -21.48 -15.02 1.69
C TYR A 468 -22.17 -16.38 1.62
N ASP A 469 -21.74 -17.36 2.41
CA ASP A 469 -22.26 -18.72 2.37
C ASP A 469 -23.76 -18.83 2.76
N ILE A 470 -24.26 -17.84 3.51
CA ILE A 470 -25.70 -17.71 3.82
C ILE A 470 -26.51 -17.34 2.56
N GLN A 471 -25.91 -16.68 1.56
CA GLN A 471 -26.63 -16.09 0.42
C GLN A 471 -26.46 -16.83 -0.90
N PHE A 472 -25.51 -17.77 -1.02
CA PHE A 472 -25.13 -18.33 -2.30
C PHE A 472 -24.92 -19.85 -2.25
N ASN A 473 -25.73 -20.60 -3.03
CA ASN A 473 -25.55 -22.03 -3.19
C ASN A 473 -24.52 -22.33 -4.28
N LEU A 474 -23.26 -22.56 -3.89
CA LEU A 474 -22.12 -22.84 -4.76
C LEU A 474 -22.23 -24.18 -5.51
N LEU A 475 -23.15 -25.07 -5.07
CA LEU A 475 -23.30 -26.41 -5.64
C LEU A 475 -23.84 -26.44 -7.08
N ASP A 476 -24.46 -25.33 -7.53
CA ASP A 476 -25.07 -25.24 -8.86
C ASP A 476 -24.11 -24.80 -9.98
N ILE A 477 -22.90 -24.36 -9.65
CA ILE A 477 -21.92 -23.88 -10.64
C ILE A 477 -20.88 -24.99 -10.92
N LYS A 478 -20.95 -25.57 -12.13
CA LYS A 478 -20.07 -26.66 -12.58
C LYS A 478 -18.88 -26.18 -13.44
N ASP A 479 -18.32 -25.03 -13.15
CA ASP A 479 -17.23 -24.44 -13.90
C ASP A 479 -15.88 -24.42 -13.11
N ASP A 480 -14.81 -24.09 -13.82
CA ASP A 480 -13.47 -24.02 -13.21
C ASP A 480 -13.38 -22.98 -12.09
N ILE A 481 -14.12 -21.87 -12.18
CA ILE A 481 -14.09 -20.82 -11.15
C ILE A 481 -14.73 -21.29 -9.84
N SER A 482 -15.78 -22.09 -9.91
CA SER A 482 -16.39 -22.72 -8.72
C SER A 482 -15.41 -23.64 -8.01
N PHE A 483 -14.63 -24.43 -8.76
CA PHE A 483 -13.56 -25.25 -8.19
C PHE A 483 -12.49 -24.36 -7.53
N GLU A 484 -11.99 -23.34 -8.23
CA GLU A 484 -10.97 -22.44 -7.70
C GLU A 484 -11.44 -21.70 -6.44
N TYR A 485 -12.71 -21.30 -6.38
CA TYR A 485 -13.27 -20.68 -5.18
C TYR A 485 -13.36 -21.66 -4.01
N GLN A 486 -13.82 -22.89 -4.24
CA GLN A 486 -13.84 -23.93 -3.20
C GLN A 486 -12.42 -24.27 -2.72
N TYR A 487 -11.45 -24.29 -3.63
CA TYR A 487 -10.05 -24.45 -3.27
C TYR A 487 -9.54 -23.33 -2.35
N LEU A 488 -9.92 -22.07 -2.62
CA LEU A 488 -9.57 -20.95 -1.74
C LEU A 488 -10.21 -21.06 -0.35
N LEU A 489 -11.44 -21.59 -0.24
CA LEU A 489 -12.06 -21.82 1.06
C LEU A 489 -11.27 -22.84 1.89
N VAL A 490 -10.83 -23.92 1.26
CA VAL A 490 -9.98 -24.93 1.92
C VAL A 490 -8.61 -24.33 2.30
N ASP A 491 -8.04 -23.49 1.45
CA ASP A 491 -6.77 -22.81 1.75
C ASP A 491 -6.95 -21.81 2.90
N LEU A 492 -8.09 -21.10 2.98
CA LEU A 492 -8.43 -20.25 4.11
C LEU A 492 -8.55 -21.06 5.42
N ASP A 493 -9.20 -22.23 5.39
CA ASP A 493 -9.27 -23.14 6.55
C ASP A 493 -7.88 -23.57 6.99
N HIS A 494 -7.00 -23.90 6.05
CA HIS A 494 -5.60 -24.20 6.33
C HIS A 494 -4.87 -22.99 6.96
N LEU A 495 -5.02 -21.79 6.38
CA LEU A 495 -4.35 -20.57 6.83
C LEU A 495 -4.87 -20.05 8.20
N THR A 496 -6.12 -20.36 8.53
CA THR A 496 -6.75 -20.02 9.81
C THR A 496 -6.73 -21.17 10.83
N ASN A 497 -5.94 -22.22 10.54
CA ASN A 497 -5.69 -23.37 11.42
C ASN A 497 -6.88 -24.31 11.69
N TYR A 498 -7.92 -24.28 10.86
CA TYR A 498 -8.97 -25.31 10.87
C TYR A 498 -8.50 -26.56 10.08
N LEU A 499 -7.35 -27.10 10.50
CA LEU A 499 -6.62 -28.12 9.71
C LEU A 499 -7.40 -29.42 9.52
N LYS A 500 -8.22 -29.83 10.46
CA LYS A 500 -9.04 -31.06 10.33
C LYS A 500 -10.10 -30.90 9.25
N ASP A 501 -10.74 -29.71 9.22
CA ASP A 501 -11.74 -29.37 8.21
C ASP A 501 -11.07 -29.23 6.84
N ALA A 502 -9.91 -28.54 6.76
CA ALA A 502 -9.13 -28.41 5.56
C ALA A 502 -8.70 -29.77 4.97
N ILE A 503 -8.32 -30.75 5.80
CA ILE A 503 -8.01 -32.12 5.39
C ILE A 503 -9.25 -32.79 4.78
N ALA A 504 -10.38 -32.78 5.50
CA ALA A 504 -11.61 -33.41 5.06
C ALA A 504 -12.16 -32.80 3.76
N PHE A 505 -12.15 -31.47 3.67
CA PHE A 505 -12.60 -30.75 2.47
C PHE A 505 -11.64 -30.96 1.28
N SER A 506 -10.31 -31.02 1.51
CA SER A 506 -9.35 -31.34 0.46
C SER A 506 -9.61 -32.71 -0.15
N GLU A 507 -9.89 -33.75 0.67
CA GLU A 507 -10.24 -35.08 0.19
C GLU A 507 -11.54 -35.08 -0.63
N GLY A 508 -12.56 -34.34 -0.18
CA GLY A 508 -13.80 -34.15 -0.91
C GLY A 508 -13.59 -33.43 -2.25
N LEU A 509 -12.73 -32.43 -2.27
CA LEU A 509 -12.43 -31.65 -3.46
C LEU A 509 -11.58 -32.45 -4.49
N MET A 510 -10.68 -33.32 -4.03
CA MET A 510 -9.96 -34.26 -4.91
C MET A 510 -10.91 -35.16 -5.71
N GLN A 511 -12.01 -35.65 -5.09
CA GLN A 511 -13.02 -36.45 -5.77
C GLN A 511 -13.83 -35.67 -6.83
N LYS A 512 -13.93 -34.37 -6.68
CA LYS A 512 -14.62 -33.45 -7.61
C LYS A 512 -13.71 -32.90 -8.71
N SER A 513 -12.42 -33.12 -8.63
CA SER A 513 -11.43 -32.64 -9.61
C SER A 513 -11.72 -33.23 -11.01
N THR A 514 -11.75 -32.36 -12.01
CA THR A 514 -12.05 -32.72 -13.41
C THR A 514 -10.82 -32.87 -14.28
N ASN A 515 -9.67 -32.38 -13.79
CA ASN A 515 -8.40 -32.44 -14.50
C ASN A 515 -7.21 -32.63 -13.55
N ASN A 516 -6.07 -33.00 -14.11
CA ASN A 516 -4.86 -33.33 -13.36
C ASN A 516 -4.30 -32.12 -12.56
N LEU A 517 -4.47 -30.92 -13.05
CA LEU A 517 -4.00 -29.73 -12.36
C LEU A 517 -4.82 -29.44 -11.09
N GLN A 518 -6.15 -29.54 -11.17
CA GLN A 518 -7.03 -29.43 -10.02
C GLN A 518 -6.71 -30.50 -8.97
N LEU A 519 -6.53 -31.75 -9.43
CA LEU A 519 -6.14 -32.83 -8.53
C LEU A 519 -4.80 -32.57 -7.85
N ALA A 520 -3.80 -32.07 -8.57
CA ALA A 520 -2.48 -31.74 -8.02
C ALA A 520 -2.55 -30.61 -6.99
N LYS A 521 -3.36 -29.56 -7.24
CA LYS A 521 -3.61 -28.49 -6.26
C LYS A 521 -4.17 -29.03 -4.95
N CYS A 522 -5.21 -29.86 -5.03
CA CYS A 522 -5.82 -30.46 -3.84
C CYS A 522 -4.88 -31.42 -3.11
N GLN A 523 -4.13 -32.26 -3.84
CA GLN A 523 -3.14 -33.14 -3.25
C GLN A 523 -2.04 -32.36 -2.53
N TYR A 524 -1.58 -31.25 -3.13
CA TYR A 524 -0.60 -30.38 -2.48
C TYR A 524 -1.14 -29.82 -1.15
N LEU A 525 -2.34 -29.24 -1.18
CA LEU A 525 -2.95 -28.61 0.02
C LEU A 525 -3.21 -29.67 1.11
N PHE A 526 -3.73 -30.83 0.74
CA PHE A 526 -3.93 -31.95 1.64
C PHE A 526 -2.62 -32.39 2.32
N ALA A 527 -1.55 -32.60 1.53
CA ALA A 527 -0.24 -32.96 2.08
C ALA A 527 0.35 -31.83 2.96
N HIS A 528 0.06 -30.58 2.61
CA HIS A 528 0.49 -29.42 3.38
C HIS A 528 -0.21 -29.38 4.75
N CYS A 529 -1.52 -29.65 4.80
CA CYS A 529 -2.26 -29.77 6.07
C CYS A 529 -1.74 -30.94 6.92
N LEU A 530 -1.51 -32.13 6.33
CA LEU A 530 -0.92 -33.27 7.05
C LEU A 530 0.45 -32.93 7.65
N ARG A 531 1.28 -32.19 6.92
CA ARG A 531 2.57 -31.72 7.44
C ARG A 531 2.40 -30.81 8.65
N HIS A 532 1.43 -29.89 8.64
CA HIS A 532 1.18 -28.97 9.76
C HIS A 532 0.59 -29.69 11.00
N VAL A 533 -0.27 -30.66 10.78
CA VAL A 533 -0.75 -31.53 11.89
C VAL A 533 0.39 -32.36 12.46
N GLY A 534 1.44 -32.66 11.66
CA GLY A 534 2.59 -33.45 12.09
C GLY A 534 2.30 -34.97 12.19
N GLU A 535 1.10 -35.37 11.83
CA GLU A 535 0.68 -36.77 11.71
C GLU A 535 0.91 -37.23 10.24
N GLU A 536 1.06 -38.49 10.00
CA GLU A 536 1.22 -39.04 8.64
C GLU A 536 2.28 -38.35 7.75
N LEU A 537 3.41 -37.90 8.33
CA LEU A 537 4.47 -37.18 7.59
C LEU A 537 5.03 -37.98 6.40
N ASP A 538 5.07 -39.31 6.49
CA ASP A 538 5.52 -40.16 5.37
C ASP A 538 4.51 -40.16 4.23
N ARG A 539 3.22 -40.09 4.51
CA ARG A 539 2.17 -39.92 3.50
C ARG A 539 2.29 -38.55 2.81
N ALA A 540 2.46 -37.46 3.60
CA ALA A 540 2.69 -36.12 3.06
C ALA A 540 3.95 -36.09 2.18
N PHE A 541 5.04 -36.68 2.64
CA PHE A 541 6.29 -36.79 1.88
C PHE A 541 6.11 -37.51 0.55
N ALA A 542 5.41 -38.68 0.54
CA ALA A 542 5.14 -39.43 -0.67
C ALA A 542 4.34 -38.60 -1.70
N ILE A 543 3.31 -37.87 -1.25
CA ILE A 543 2.51 -36.99 -2.11
C ILE A 543 3.39 -35.89 -2.70
N PHE A 544 4.17 -35.18 -1.87
CA PHE A 544 5.06 -34.12 -2.36
C PHE A 544 6.09 -34.63 -3.36
N THR A 545 6.66 -35.81 -3.13
CA THR A 545 7.62 -36.42 -4.07
C THR A 545 6.95 -36.72 -5.41
N THR A 546 5.74 -37.29 -5.39
CA THR A 546 4.97 -37.56 -6.60
C THR A 546 4.66 -36.28 -7.39
N LEU A 547 4.23 -35.19 -6.70
CA LEU A 547 3.95 -33.89 -7.32
C LEU A 547 5.21 -33.23 -7.88
N ALA A 548 6.35 -33.35 -7.18
CA ALA A 548 7.64 -32.78 -7.59
C ALA A 548 8.18 -33.41 -8.89
N ASP A 549 7.90 -34.69 -9.13
CA ASP A 549 8.40 -35.42 -10.28
C ASP A 549 7.46 -35.38 -11.50
N ASN A 550 6.22 -35.01 -11.32
CA ASN A 550 5.25 -34.96 -12.39
C ASN A 550 5.38 -33.68 -13.23
N ILE A 551 5.72 -33.85 -14.52
CA ILE A 551 5.92 -32.75 -15.48
C ILE A 551 4.61 -32.38 -16.21
N ASP A 552 3.59 -33.23 -16.14
CA ASP A 552 2.36 -33.10 -16.93
C ASP A 552 1.47 -31.96 -16.44
N TYR A 553 1.64 -31.47 -15.19
CA TYR A 553 0.78 -30.43 -14.59
C TYR A 553 1.01 -29.03 -15.16
N LYS A 554 2.13 -28.75 -15.83
CA LYS A 554 2.51 -27.40 -16.34
C LYS A 554 2.41 -26.27 -15.30
N ASP A 555 2.42 -26.60 -14.02
CA ASP A 555 2.40 -25.64 -12.90
C ASP A 555 3.71 -25.75 -12.10
N ASP A 556 4.64 -24.89 -12.45
CA ASP A 556 5.94 -24.81 -11.79
C ASP A 556 5.83 -24.45 -10.31
N LYS A 557 4.79 -23.70 -9.90
CA LYS A 557 4.56 -23.32 -8.50
C LYS A 557 4.32 -24.56 -7.63
N ILE A 558 3.44 -25.47 -8.06
CA ILE A 558 3.17 -26.72 -7.33
C ILE A 558 4.45 -27.57 -7.25
N ARG A 559 5.21 -27.64 -8.32
CA ARG A 559 6.46 -28.42 -8.37
C ARG A 559 7.51 -27.84 -7.41
N ILE A 560 7.79 -26.55 -7.48
CA ILE A 560 8.73 -25.85 -6.57
C ILE A 560 8.30 -26.06 -5.11
N ARG A 561 7.04 -25.78 -4.80
CA ARG A 561 6.49 -25.92 -3.44
C ARG A 561 6.58 -27.36 -2.94
N SER A 562 6.34 -28.35 -3.78
CA SER A 562 6.41 -29.76 -3.41
C SER A 562 7.84 -30.20 -3.14
N ILE A 563 8.82 -29.77 -3.95
CA ILE A 563 10.23 -30.11 -3.74
C ILE A 563 10.72 -29.59 -2.39
N TYR A 564 10.51 -28.29 -2.09
CA TYR A 564 10.97 -27.76 -0.81
C TYR A 564 10.18 -28.28 0.40
N SER A 565 8.87 -28.62 0.23
CA SER A 565 8.07 -29.22 1.31
C SER A 565 8.55 -30.63 1.64
N ALA A 566 8.88 -31.46 0.64
CA ALA A 566 9.49 -32.76 0.85
C ALA A 566 10.85 -32.65 1.55
N ALA A 567 11.72 -31.73 1.08
CA ALA A 567 13.01 -31.46 1.71
C ALA A 567 12.83 -31.00 3.16
N SER A 568 11.87 -30.11 3.43
CA SER A 568 11.56 -29.60 4.77
C SER A 568 11.21 -30.75 5.74
N ILE A 569 10.32 -31.67 5.36
CA ILE A 569 9.99 -32.83 6.20
C ILE A 569 11.26 -33.60 6.57
N LYS A 570 12.15 -33.87 5.61
CA LYS A 570 13.39 -34.63 5.86
C LYS A 570 14.41 -33.82 6.70
N MET A 571 14.48 -32.49 6.54
CA MET A 571 15.30 -31.62 7.40
C MET A 571 14.83 -31.67 8.87
N PHE A 572 13.53 -31.57 9.10
CA PHE A 572 12.97 -31.65 10.46
C PHE A 572 13.11 -33.05 11.07
N GLN A 573 13.04 -34.11 10.27
CA GLN A 573 13.36 -35.50 10.71
C GLN A 573 14.87 -35.73 10.95
N GLY A 574 15.73 -34.74 10.66
CA GLY A 574 17.19 -34.88 10.79
C GLY A 574 17.83 -35.87 9.83
N ASN A 575 17.20 -36.15 8.71
CA ASN A 575 17.70 -37.14 7.74
C ASN A 575 18.84 -36.54 6.90
N ILE A 576 20.09 -36.81 7.28
CA ILE A 576 21.30 -36.32 6.59
C ILE A 576 21.55 -36.98 5.23
N ASN A 577 20.89 -38.11 4.94
CA ASN A 577 21.11 -38.86 3.70
C ASN A 577 20.15 -38.42 2.56
N TYR A 578 19.23 -37.50 2.82
CA TYR A 578 18.36 -36.98 1.78
C TYR A 578 19.17 -36.11 0.80
N PRO A 579 18.96 -36.16 -0.52
CA PRO A 579 19.75 -35.42 -1.50
C PRO A 579 19.32 -33.95 -1.64
N TYR A 580 19.52 -33.16 -0.60
CA TYR A 580 19.07 -31.75 -0.53
C TYR A 580 19.62 -30.88 -1.66
N GLU A 581 20.91 -30.99 -1.98
CA GLU A 581 21.54 -30.21 -3.05
C GLU A 581 20.87 -30.45 -4.40
N LYS A 582 20.60 -31.72 -4.74
CA LYS A 582 19.85 -32.06 -5.97
C LYS A 582 18.43 -31.48 -5.97
N ALA A 583 17.77 -31.46 -4.80
CA ALA A 583 16.45 -30.85 -4.68
C ALA A 583 16.50 -29.34 -4.95
N PHE A 584 17.47 -28.61 -4.38
CA PHE A 584 17.64 -27.21 -4.64
C PHE A 584 18.10 -26.89 -6.07
N GLU A 585 19.00 -27.66 -6.65
CA GLU A 585 19.39 -27.55 -8.07
C GLU A 585 18.17 -27.70 -8.99
N LYS A 586 17.28 -28.66 -8.71
CA LYS A 586 16.03 -28.87 -9.48
C LYS A 586 15.11 -27.64 -9.38
N ILE A 587 14.98 -27.03 -8.18
CA ILE A 587 14.22 -25.79 -8.00
C ILE A 587 14.84 -24.66 -8.83
N GLU A 588 16.16 -24.46 -8.77
CA GLU A 588 16.85 -23.43 -9.52
C GLU A 588 16.68 -23.57 -11.03
N GLN A 589 16.72 -24.82 -11.54
CA GLN A 589 16.44 -25.08 -12.95
C GLN A 589 15.02 -24.66 -13.35
N ILE A 590 14.01 -24.95 -12.51
CA ILE A 590 12.63 -24.53 -12.75
C ILE A 590 12.50 -23.02 -12.68
N MET A 591 13.14 -22.37 -11.70
CA MET A 591 13.08 -20.92 -11.53
C MET A 591 13.74 -20.17 -12.69
N ASN A 592 14.85 -20.66 -13.19
CA ASN A 592 15.57 -20.03 -14.30
C ASN A 592 14.87 -20.23 -15.67
N ALA A 593 13.92 -21.15 -15.78
CA ALA A 593 13.17 -21.40 -16.99
C ALA A 593 12.07 -20.32 -17.25
N ASP A 594 11.57 -19.65 -16.21
CA ASP A 594 10.57 -18.58 -16.33
C ASP A 594 10.85 -17.48 -15.30
N GLU A 595 11.01 -16.21 -15.78
CA GLU A 595 11.26 -15.03 -14.94
C GLU A 595 10.15 -14.81 -13.89
N LYS A 596 8.92 -15.25 -14.14
CA LYS A 596 7.80 -15.16 -13.17
C LYS A 596 8.06 -15.99 -11.91
N ASN A 597 8.88 -17.02 -11.99
CA ASN A 597 9.20 -17.88 -10.86
C ASN A 597 10.17 -17.24 -9.84
N VAL A 598 10.77 -16.08 -10.16
CA VAL A 598 11.67 -15.34 -9.24
C VAL A 598 10.95 -14.93 -7.95
N THR A 599 9.64 -14.77 -7.95
CA THR A 599 8.83 -14.48 -6.75
C THR A 599 8.95 -15.55 -5.66
N TRP A 600 9.38 -16.76 -6.02
CA TRP A 600 9.62 -17.88 -5.08
C TRP A 600 10.99 -17.85 -4.40
N MET A 601 11.88 -16.94 -4.82
CA MET A 601 13.24 -16.82 -4.26
C MET A 601 13.26 -16.74 -2.72
N PRO A 602 12.45 -15.93 -2.03
CA PRO A 602 12.49 -15.86 -0.57
C PRO A 602 12.14 -17.19 0.10
N TYR A 603 11.17 -17.94 -0.44
CA TYR A 603 10.79 -19.26 0.10
C TYR A 603 11.92 -20.27 -0.07
N VAL A 604 12.56 -20.27 -1.22
CA VAL A 604 13.69 -21.18 -1.50
C VAL A 604 14.90 -20.83 -0.64
N ALA A 605 15.20 -19.53 -0.50
CA ALA A 605 16.28 -19.03 0.34
C ALA A 605 16.09 -19.44 1.82
N ARG A 606 14.88 -19.33 2.35
CA ARG A 606 14.55 -19.84 3.68
C ARG A 606 14.91 -21.32 3.83
N HIS A 607 14.48 -22.19 2.91
CA HIS A 607 14.74 -23.61 3.02
C HIS A 607 16.23 -23.96 2.83
N LYS A 608 16.96 -23.21 2.01
CA LYS A 608 18.43 -23.31 1.93
C LYS A 608 19.09 -22.93 3.25
N ALA A 609 18.65 -21.86 3.90
CA ALA A 609 19.17 -21.48 5.19
C ALA A 609 18.90 -22.56 6.26
N ILE A 610 17.68 -23.12 6.28
CA ILE A 610 17.34 -24.25 7.18
C ILE A 610 18.26 -25.45 6.92
N TYR A 611 18.54 -25.79 5.68
CA TYR A 611 19.50 -26.85 5.32
C TYR A 611 20.89 -26.54 5.85
N GLU A 612 21.38 -25.32 5.66
CA GLU A 612 22.71 -24.92 6.13
C GLU A 612 22.85 -25.05 7.64
N TYR A 613 21.93 -24.52 8.46
CA TYR A 613 22.13 -24.59 9.91
C TYR A 613 21.66 -25.92 10.55
N LYS A 614 20.63 -26.58 10.01
CA LYS A 614 20.15 -27.86 10.61
C LYS A 614 20.96 -29.06 10.16
N ILE A 615 21.35 -29.13 8.90
CA ILE A 615 22.01 -30.30 8.32
C ILE A 615 23.53 -30.08 8.19
N CYS A 616 23.95 -29.02 7.50
CA CYS A 616 25.39 -28.71 7.30
C CYS A 616 26.08 -28.13 8.55
N LYS A 617 25.32 -27.67 9.55
CA LYS A 617 25.81 -27.00 10.75
C LYS A 617 26.56 -25.69 10.47
N ASN A 618 26.33 -25.08 9.32
CA ASN A 618 26.94 -23.83 8.88
C ASN A 618 26.02 -22.64 9.20
N ILE A 619 26.10 -22.17 10.44
CA ILE A 619 25.23 -21.11 10.98
C ILE A 619 25.48 -19.76 10.30
N ASP A 620 26.74 -19.45 9.98
CA ASP A 620 27.11 -18.15 9.40
C ASP A 620 26.60 -18.02 7.95
N ASN A 621 26.68 -19.09 7.17
CA ASN A 621 26.13 -19.11 5.81
C ASN A 621 24.59 -19.00 5.82
N ALA A 622 23.94 -19.69 6.74
CA ALA A 622 22.49 -19.60 6.92
C ALA A 622 22.05 -18.17 7.25
N GLU A 623 22.75 -17.49 8.19
CA GLU A 623 22.50 -16.10 8.52
C GLU A 623 22.63 -15.19 7.31
N GLN A 624 23.74 -15.33 6.57
CA GLN A 624 23.99 -14.48 5.40
C GLN A 624 22.90 -14.63 4.33
N ILE A 625 22.47 -15.87 4.05
CA ILE A 625 21.36 -16.15 3.11
C ILE A 625 20.09 -15.40 3.53
N LEU A 626 19.71 -15.45 4.81
CA LEU A 626 18.48 -14.81 5.30
C LEU A 626 18.61 -13.28 5.34
N LEU A 627 19.75 -12.73 5.76
CA LEU A 627 19.99 -11.28 5.75
C LEU A 627 19.97 -10.69 4.33
N ASP A 628 20.47 -11.42 3.35
CA ASP A 628 20.37 -11.01 1.94
C ASP A 628 18.93 -11.10 1.44
N THR A 629 18.17 -12.09 1.91
CA THR A 629 16.76 -12.27 1.56
C THR A 629 15.88 -11.16 2.13
N ILE A 630 16.14 -10.67 3.35
CA ILE A 630 15.40 -9.54 3.95
C ILE A 630 15.37 -8.32 3.01
N LYS A 631 16.46 -8.06 2.29
CA LYS A 631 16.56 -6.95 1.34
C LYS A 631 15.56 -7.07 0.18
N LEU A 632 15.04 -8.26 -0.08
CA LEU A 632 14.09 -8.55 -1.15
C LEU A 632 12.62 -8.60 -0.65
N LEU A 633 12.39 -8.50 0.67
CA LEU A 633 11.07 -8.73 1.27
C LEU A 633 10.10 -7.52 1.19
N GLU A 634 10.48 -6.39 0.61
CA GLU A 634 9.66 -5.18 0.63
C GLU A 634 8.26 -5.37 0.00
N VAL A 635 8.10 -6.32 -0.94
CA VAL A 635 6.86 -6.58 -1.69
C VAL A 635 6.33 -8.01 -1.48
N THR A 636 6.74 -8.69 -0.42
CA THR A 636 6.38 -10.10 -0.20
C THR A 636 5.23 -10.27 0.79
N PRO A 637 4.45 -11.39 0.70
CA PRO A 637 3.39 -11.70 1.67
C PRO A 637 3.88 -11.73 3.11
N LEU A 638 3.01 -11.37 4.06
CA LEU A 638 3.33 -11.32 5.50
C LEU A 638 3.88 -12.64 6.02
N ARG A 639 3.36 -13.76 5.55
CA ARG A 639 3.77 -15.09 6.01
C ARG A 639 5.26 -15.37 5.73
N ILE A 640 5.77 -15.06 4.54
CA ILE A 640 7.20 -15.30 4.26
C ILE A 640 8.09 -14.34 5.05
N LYS A 641 7.61 -13.13 5.36
CA LYS A 641 8.30 -12.21 6.26
C LYS A 641 8.45 -12.85 7.65
N TYR A 642 7.33 -13.36 8.20
CA TYR A 642 7.38 -14.14 9.43
C TYR A 642 8.43 -15.24 9.38
N ASP A 643 8.37 -16.08 8.38
CA ASP A 643 9.24 -17.25 8.23
C ASP A 643 10.73 -16.85 8.22
N ILE A 644 11.10 -15.78 7.51
CA ILE A 644 12.48 -15.31 7.43
C ILE A 644 12.96 -14.74 8.79
N TYR A 645 12.14 -13.92 9.44
CA TYR A 645 12.49 -13.36 10.74
C TYR A 645 12.56 -14.42 11.84
N PHE A 646 11.66 -15.40 11.80
CA PHE A 646 11.66 -16.53 12.72
C PHE A 646 12.92 -17.39 12.59
N GLU A 647 13.32 -17.73 11.38
CA GLU A 647 14.55 -18.51 11.14
C GLU A 647 15.81 -17.73 11.55
N LEU A 648 15.85 -16.40 11.35
CA LEU A 648 16.92 -15.57 11.86
C LEU A 648 16.99 -15.58 13.38
N ALA A 649 15.82 -15.47 14.05
CA ALA A 649 15.77 -15.57 15.51
C ALA A 649 16.33 -16.90 15.99
N ASP A 650 15.97 -18.01 15.37
CA ASP A 650 16.49 -19.35 15.65
C ASP A 650 18.01 -19.44 15.42
N ILE A 651 18.51 -18.87 14.35
CA ILE A 651 19.97 -18.82 14.06
C ILE A 651 20.71 -18.09 15.19
N TYR A 652 20.26 -16.89 15.57
CA TYR A 652 20.87 -16.14 16.66
C TYR A 652 20.73 -16.87 18.01
N ARG A 653 19.63 -17.57 18.27
CA ARG A 653 19.46 -18.42 19.44
C ARG A 653 20.45 -19.58 19.47
N LEU A 654 20.86 -20.12 18.30
CA LEU A 654 21.83 -21.21 18.22
C LEU A 654 23.28 -20.76 18.36
N LYS A 655 23.61 -19.48 18.13
CA LYS A 655 24.94 -18.91 18.31
C LYS A 655 25.39 -18.91 19.78
N GLU A 656 26.62 -18.50 20.03
CA GLU A 656 27.17 -18.37 21.38
C GLU A 656 26.35 -17.41 22.26
N CYS A 657 26.32 -17.69 23.57
CA CYS A 657 25.56 -16.89 24.54
C CYS A 657 26.26 -15.54 24.78
N THR A 658 25.96 -14.55 23.96
CA THR A 658 26.36 -13.15 24.11
C THR A 658 25.13 -12.26 24.22
N VAL A 659 25.26 -11.09 24.87
CA VAL A 659 24.16 -10.13 24.99
C VAL A 659 23.65 -9.71 23.61
N ASN A 660 24.54 -9.43 22.67
CA ASN A 660 24.16 -9.02 21.30
C ASN A 660 23.35 -10.11 20.58
N ASN A 661 23.73 -11.40 20.74
CA ASN A 661 22.99 -12.49 20.11
C ASN A 661 21.60 -12.68 20.77
N TYR A 662 21.51 -12.48 22.08
CA TYR A 662 20.22 -12.48 22.78
C TYR A 662 19.31 -11.38 22.25
N GLU A 663 19.76 -10.12 22.29
CA GLU A 663 18.98 -8.98 21.83
C GLU A 663 18.55 -9.13 20.35
N SER A 664 19.44 -9.59 19.49
CA SER A 664 19.10 -9.85 18.08
C SER A 664 18.02 -10.93 17.94
N SER A 665 18.18 -12.04 18.67
CA SER A 665 17.19 -13.14 18.65
C SER A 665 15.83 -12.67 19.16
N VAL A 666 15.78 -11.95 20.31
CA VAL A 666 14.53 -11.36 20.85
C VAL A 666 13.87 -10.47 19.83
N ASN A 667 14.63 -9.54 19.24
CA ASN A 667 14.07 -8.60 18.25
C ASN A 667 13.47 -9.33 17.04
N TYR A 668 14.15 -10.36 16.54
CA TYR A 668 13.64 -11.13 15.41
C TYR A 668 12.41 -11.98 15.75
N TYR A 669 12.36 -12.60 16.97
CA TYR A 669 11.14 -13.31 17.41
C TYR A 669 9.98 -12.37 17.60
N LEU A 670 10.19 -11.17 18.16
CA LEU A 670 9.13 -10.17 18.33
C LEU A 670 8.62 -9.65 16.98
N GLU A 671 9.50 -9.40 16.02
CA GLU A 671 9.09 -9.04 14.66
C GLU A 671 8.28 -10.18 14.00
N ALA A 672 8.74 -11.43 14.13
CA ALA A 672 7.99 -12.58 13.63
C ALA A 672 6.61 -12.69 14.29
N ALA A 673 6.53 -12.60 15.62
CA ALA A 673 5.26 -12.63 16.34
C ALA A 673 4.29 -11.51 15.90
N GLN A 674 4.80 -10.32 15.60
CA GLN A 674 3.97 -9.23 15.05
C GLN A 674 3.37 -9.61 13.69
N PHE A 675 4.13 -10.26 12.79
CA PHE A 675 3.58 -10.72 11.52
C PHE A 675 2.54 -11.82 11.72
N ALA A 676 2.80 -12.77 12.62
CA ALA A 676 1.85 -13.83 12.97
C ALA A 676 0.54 -13.25 13.52
N LYS A 677 0.64 -12.31 14.47
CA LYS A 677 -0.53 -11.64 15.06
C LYS A 677 -1.34 -10.86 14.02
N ARG A 678 -0.69 -10.20 13.06
CA ARG A 678 -1.37 -9.49 11.97
C ARG A 678 -2.09 -10.42 10.99
N SER A 679 -1.54 -11.62 10.78
CA SER A 679 -2.18 -12.65 9.95
C SER A 679 -3.14 -13.54 10.72
N HIS A 680 -3.30 -13.32 12.04
CA HIS A 680 -4.09 -14.15 12.96
C HIS A 680 -3.73 -15.65 12.86
N ASP A 681 -2.46 -15.94 12.56
CA ASP A 681 -1.95 -17.30 12.46
C ASP A 681 -1.44 -17.75 13.83
N TYR A 682 -2.33 -18.39 14.60
CA TYR A 682 -2.03 -18.88 15.95
C TYR A 682 -0.87 -19.87 16.00
N ASN A 683 -0.67 -20.66 14.94
CA ASN A 683 0.47 -21.59 14.85
C ASN A 683 1.79 -20.83 14.82
N LEU A 684 1.88 -19.84 13.95
CA LEU A 684 3.09 -19.02 13.82
C LEU A 684 3.34 -18.19 15.08
N GLU A 685 2.28 -17.65 15.69
CA GLU A 685 2.40 -16.93 16.95
C GLU A 685 2.91 -17.83 18.07
N SER A 686 2.34 -19.04 18.21
CA SER A 686 2.76 -20.05 19.21
C SER A 686 4.21 -20.49 18.98
N ASN A 687 4.61 -20.69 17.72
CA ASN A 687 6.01 -21.03 17.40
C ASN A 687 6.98 -19.92 17.81
N ALA A 688 6.63 -18.65 17.55
CA ALA A 688 7.47 -17.52 17.96
C ALA A 688 7.59 -17.42 19.49
N GLN A 689 6.49 -17.62 20.21
CA GLN A 689 6.49 -17.62 21.68
C GLN A 689 7.30 -18.79 22.26
N LEU A 690 7.19 -19.99 21.69
CA LEU A 690 8.01 -21.14 22.08
C LEU A 690 9.50 -20.89 21.78
N GLY A 691 9.83 -20.31 20.62
CA GLY A 691 11.20 -19.93 20.28
C GLY A 691 11.79 -18.95 21.29
N LEU A 692 11.02 -17.93 21.67
CA LEU A 692 11.41 -16.95 22.69
C LEU A 692 11.60 -17.57 24.07
N ALA A 693 10.72 -18.49 24.46
CA ALA A 693 10.87 -19.25 25.71
C ALA A 693 12.13 -20.10 25.73
N LEU A 694 12.44 -20.79 24.63
CA LEU A 694 13.69 -21.56 24.50
C LEU A 694 14.94 -20.67 24.56
N LEU A 695 14.86 -19.47 24.00
CA LEU A 695 15.92 -18.47 24.10
C LEU A 695 16.13 -18.06 25.56
N ASN A 696 15.06 -17.71 26.27
CA ASN A 696 15.11 -17.31 27.68
C ASN A 696 15.70 -18.43 28.56
N LEU A 697 15.26 -19.67 28.37
CA LEU A 697 15.81 -20.84 29.09
C LEU A 697 17.31 -21.01 28.83
N LYS A 698 17.75 -20.82 27.57
CA LYS A 698 19.17 -20.93 27.20
C LYS A 698 20.04 -19.90 27.92
N TYR A 699 19.51 -18.70 28.17
CA TYR A 699 20.23 -17.60 28.85
C TYR A 699 19.95 -17.55 30.36
N GLY A 700 19.20 -18.52 30.92
CA GLY A 700 18.93 -18.62 32.37
C GLY A 700 17.92 -17.60 32.87
N TYR A 701 17.05 -17.08 32.03
CA TYR A 701 15.94 -16.22 32.41
C TYR A 701 14.70 -17.06 32.79
N ASP A 702 13.88 -16.52 33.68
CA ASP A 702 12.62 -17.15 34.06
C ASP A 702 11.65 -17.21 32.88
N VAL A 703 10.93 -18.34 32.79
CA VAL A 703 9.92 -18.58 31.74
C VAL A 703 8.61 -18.97 32.44
N ASP A 704 7.52 -18.33 32.02
CA ASP A 704 6.18 -18.72 32.46
C ASP A 704 5.76 -20.03 31.76
N ILE A 705 5.97 -21.14 32.51
CA ILE A 705 5.68 -22.48 32.00
C ILE A 705 4.16 -22.71 31.90
N ASP A 706 3.36 -22.09 32.77
CA ASP A 706 1.90 -22.26 32.74
C ASP A 706 1.30 -21.56 31.54
N ALA A 707 1.75 -20.35 31.18
CA ALA A 707 1.36 -19.67 29.98
C ALA A 707 1.72 -20.47 28.69
N LEU A 708 2.91 -21.09 28.66
CA LEU A 708 3.30 -21.96 27.55
C LEU A 708 2.45 -23.22 27.45
N ARG A 709 2.09 -23.80 28.59
CA ARG A 709 1.19 -24.97 28.64
C ARG A 709 -0.18 -24.64 28.07
N ASP A 710 -0.74 -23.48 28.41
CA ASP A 710 -2.04 -23.02 27.92
C ASP A 710 -1.99 -22.82 26.37
N ILE A 711 -0.94 -22.21 25.84
CA ILE A 711 -0.73 -22.06 24.40
C ILE A 711 -0.71 -23.43 23.70
N ILE A 712 0.01 -24.42 24.23
CA ILE A 712 0.08 -25.76 23.66
C ILE A 712 -1.30 -26.45 23.68
N ILE A 713 -2.04 -26.29 24.77
CA ILE A 713 -3.39 -26.86 24.90
C ILE A 713 -4.33 -26.25 23.85
N GLU A 714 -4.33 -24.93 23.71
CA GLU A 714 -5.19 -24.24 22.73
C GLU A 714 -4.82 -24.62 21.28
N THR A 715 -3.53 -24.70 20.96
CA THR A 715 -3.10 -25.12 19.63
C THR A 715 -3.49 -26.57 19.29
N HIS A 716 -3.50 -27.47 20.27
CA HIS A 716 -4.00 -28.83 20.08
C HIS A 716 -5.52 -28.88 19.87
N LYS A 717 -6.30 -28.00 20.50
CA LYS A 717 -7.75 -27.94 20.28
C LYS A 717 -8.13 -27.61 18.83
N ILE A 718 -7.34 -26.74 18.18
CA ILE A 718 -7.55 -26.38 16.77
C ILE A 718 -6.84 -27.31 15.77
N GLY A 719 -6.28 -28.42 16.26
CA GLY A 719 -5.68 -29.47 15.41
C GLY A 719 -4.21 -29.26 15.06
N LEU A 720 -3.56 -28.24 15.63
CA LEU A 720 -2.12 -28.03 15.46
C LEU A 720 -1.29 -28.99 16.30
N ASN A 721 -0.17 -29.48 15.77
CA ASN A 721 0.80 -30.30 16.50
C ASN A 721 2.18 -29.65 16.49
N ILE A 722 2.46 -28.84 17.50
CA ILE A 722 3.75 -28.17 17.67
C ILE A 722 4.86 -29.16 18.04
N ASN A 723 4.50 -30.36 18.57
CA ASN A 723 5.45 -31.36 19.04
C ASN A 723 6.42 -31.83 17.96
N TRP A 724 6.05 -31.85 16.69
CA TRP A 724 6.93 -32.31 15.63
C TRP A 724 8.04 -31.29 15.29
N GLU A 725 7.78 -29.98 15.50
CA GLU A 725 8.77 -28.92 15.31
C GLU A 725 9.65 -28.69 16.55
N TYR A 726 9.05 -28.80 17.75
CA TYR A 726 9.72 -28.60 19.05
C TYR A 726 9.56 -29.78 20.00
N PRO A 727 9.92 -31.02 19.61
CA PRO A 727 9.57 -32.21 20.39
C PRO A 727 10.16 -32.22 21.80
N LYS A 728 11.36 -31.65 22.02
CA LYS A 728 12.01 -31.65 23.33
C LYS A 728 11.31 -30.73 24.35
N VAL A 729 10.78 -29.60 23.91
CA VAL A 729 10.06 -28.65 24.78
C VAL A 729 8.71 -29.24 25.17
N CYS A 730 7.99 -29.76 24.20
CA CYS A 730 6.66 -30.33 24.44
C CYS A 730 6.70 -31.59 25.33
N VAL A 731 7.72 -32.44 25.18
CA VAL A 731 7.90 -33.60 26.08
C VAL A 731 8.17 -33.15 27.50
N ASN A 732 9.01 -32.15 27.75
CA ASN A 732 9.28 -31.64 29.10
C ASN A 732 8.03 -31.01 29.73
N LEU A 733 7.25 -30.25 28.96
CA LEU A 733 6.00 -29.63 29.42
C LEU A 733 4.88 -30.67 29.64
N GLN A 734 4.85 -31.78 28.90
CA GLN A 734 3.87 -32.86 29.08
C GLN A 734 4.19 -33.79 30.26
N THR A 735 5.46 -33.98 30.61
CA THR A 735 5.86 -34.80 31.76
C THR A 735 5.50 -34.16 33.10
N ASP A 736 5.42 -32.82 33.16
CA ASP A 736 4.99 -32.11 34.34
C ASP A 736 3.45 -32.06 34.53
N VAL A 737 2.67 -32.50 33.52
CA VAL A 737 1.19 -32.59 33.56
C VAL A 737 0.68 -33.94 34.06
N ARG A 738 1.57 -34.96 34.28
CA ARG A 738 1.25 -36.23 34.89
C ARG A 738 1.66 -36.21 36.36
#